data_e30be3260782bb98a7a83d7f7fc7ec8f
#
_entry.id   e30be3260782bb98a7a83d7f7fc7ec8f
#
_cell.length_a   1.000
_cell.length_b   1.000
_cell.length_c   1.000
_cell.angle_alpha   90.00
_cell.angle_beta   90.00
_cell.angle_gamma   90.00
#
_symmetry.space_group_name_H-M   'P 1'
#
loop_
_entity.id
_entity.type
_entity.pdbx_description
1 polymer ?
#
loop_
_entity_poly.entity_id
_entity_poly.type
_entity_poly.pdbx_seq_one_letter_code
_entity_poly.pdbx_strand_id
1 'polypeptide(L)'
;MEGKRWGTIFGVVLGFLLSGATTLVVAAERVAVLPLVIYSQEDLAYLKKNVLETLHQNLSRQKISLIPLAEVEPWLNKPIPSAWDELRSAGKELGADKIIFGSLTKIGQRLTLSGNLLEVRSDRPPLTFSLSEEGLENILRLTERFSKELTLKLSGLQKIVSLQIKGNQRIEGQAIERELKSKPGDAYQEEALDQDLRAIFKMGFFSDVRLETEAVPEGRQVVFVVTERPFVKKIELKGNKELKEEDLKEQLTLKPFAIMNLNTVNESLEKLNTFYQSKGYYNAQINYTIQSEDKQSVVVTFNITEGKKVYIKTITFQGLKAFKEKQLKGLMEINEKDFLYWVTSSGLYKKELLEKDLEKISAFYYNRGYLKVKVGDPEVKHEGEWLYITIPIEEGVQFRMGEVDIRGELLRPKEKMVADLAIRKEKFYNREVIRQDVLQMSEQYSLEGYAFAEIVPQIKEDPTGPKVDLVYELKRGPKVYFERIDIVGNTKTRDKVIRREFKVAEQGLFDANALRRSNENINRLDYFEEVNISTTPGSQEDRMNLKVEVKEKMTGSFSVGAGYSAVDQFTLMGSIAQRNLFGRGQRLSLDAYLSGNTNRYSLNFVEPWLFDIPLSAGATLYNWIRQYDTYLKNSLGGSVDLGYLLWGEYTRGYVTYTYDDANVTEVKDNAPAQIKESAGINITSSVRLTLRRDSRDVLFNTNKGSLNSASVEYAGGPLGGTSQFTRYLAGSGWYFPLFWGTTGFINGKAGYIVEHGKVPDYEKFYLGGINSLRGYKYNTVGVLDPKTGQVEGGDQMVQFNLEYIFPIFHSAGVKGVLFFDAGNVYNPGEAINFGGFKQSVGLGVRWYSPMGPLRLEWGFNINPQPGDPSNNWEFSIGTFF
;
A
#
# COMPACT_ATOMS: atom_id res chain seq x y z
N MET A 1 -1.96 -66.03 -4.17
CA MET A 1 -0.73 -66.72 -4.59
C MET A 1 0.38 -65.71 -4.48
N GLU A 2 1.20 -65.99 -3.52
CA GLU A 2 2.61 -65.76 -3.38
C GLU A 2 3.04 -64.27 -3.45
N GLY A 3 3.67 -63.78 -2.44
CA GLY A 3 4.31 -64.35 -1.25
C GLY A 3 5.50 -63.53 -0.86
N LYS A 4 5.47 -63.15 0.36
CA LYS A 4 6.56 -63.25 1.34
C LYS A 4 7.94 -62.61 1.10
N ARG A 5 8.24 -61.81 2.10
CA ARG A 5 9.53 -61.74 2.79
C ARG A 5 10.61 -60.81 2.21
N TRP A 6 10.79 -59.66 2.91
CA TRP A 6 12.12 -59.28 3.42
C TRP A 6 11.91 -58.33 4.61
N GLY A 7 11.68 -58.94 5.77
CA GLY A 7 11.92 -58.31 7.06
C GLY A 7 13.03 -59.13 7.73
N THR A 8 13.80 -58.51 8.56
CA THR A 8 14.89 -59.09 9.36
C THR A 8 16.27 -59.06 8.69
N ILE A 9 17.01 -57.97 8.82
CA ILE A 9 18.45 -57.88 9.14
C ILE A 9 18.73 -56.42 9.58
N PHE A 10 18.37 -56.08 10.82
CA PHE A 10 18.88 -54.89 11.53
C PHE A 10 18.69 -55.13 13.04
N GLY A 11 19.51 -56.08 13.54
CA GLY A 11 19.47 -56.33 14.95
C GLY A 11 20.54 -57.33 15.29
N VAL A 12 21.82 -57.06 15.17
CA VAL A 12 22.97 -57.66 15.87
C VAL A 12 24.24 -56.92 15.35
N VAL A 13 24.54 -55.73 15.78
CA VAL A 13 25.91 -55.19 15.98
C VAL A 13 25.76 -53.99 16.94
N LEU A 14 25.34 -54.25 18.16
CA LEU A 14 25.54 -53.32 19.26
C LEU A 14 25.91 -54.10 20.51
N GLY A 15 27.13 -54.59 20.53
CA GLY A 15 27.67 -55.29 21.66
C GLY A 15 29.12 -55.65 21.37
N PHE A 16 30.01 -55.06 22.02
CA PHE A 16 31.48 -55.19 22.01
C PHE A 16 32.22 -54.05 21.27
N LEU A 17 32.42 -52.96 22.00
CA LEU A 17 33.63 -52.16 22.07
C LEU A 17 33.49 -51.11 23.21
N LEU A 18 33.23 -51.60 24.43
CA LEU A 18 33.58 -50.91 25.66
C LEU A 18 34.98 -51.43 26.08
N SER A 19 36.01 -50.96 25.45
CA SER A 19 37.38 -51.09 25.94
C SER A 19 38.03 -49.70 25.88
N GLY A 20 38.08 -49.07 27.05
CA GLY A 20 39.17 -48.25 27.54
C GLY A 20 39.82 -47.24 26.58
N ALA A 21 39.11 -46.18 26.19
CA ALA A 21 39.80 -44.93 25.94
C ALA A 21 39.76 -44.10 27.23
N THR A 22 40.76 -44.24 28.04
CA THR A 22 41.16 -43.24 29.02
C THR A 22 41.47 -42.00 28.22
N THR A 23 40.51 -41.12 28.04
CA THR A 23 40.77 -39.76 27.68
C THR A 23 41.60 -39.17 28.79
N LEU A 24 42.91 -39.04 28.53
CA LEU A 24 43.73 -38.12 29.27
C LEU A 24 43.06 -36.77 29.13
N VAL A 25 42.29 -36.37 30.16
CA VAL A 25 41.91 -34.99 30.37
C VAL A 25 43.20 -34.27 30.63
N VAL A 26 43.84 -33.73 29.56
CA VAL A 26 44.89 -32.74 29.71
C VAL A 26 44.21 -31.59 30.47
N ALA A 27 44.54 -31.46 31.77
CA ALA A 27 44.03 -30.35 32.55
C ALA A 27 44.37 -29.06 31.78
N ALA A 28 43.36 -28.27 31.48
CA ALA A 28 43.55 -27.01 30.74
C ALA A 28 44.60 -26.18 31.44
N GLU A 29 45.69 -25.84 30.74
CA GLU A 29 46.79 -25.04 31.28
C GLU A 29 46.22 -23.73 31.86
N ARG A 30 46.49 -23.47 33.16
CA ARG A 30 46.02 -22.29 33.87
C ARG A 30 47.00 -21.15 33.64
N VAL A 31 46.50 -19.99 33.16
CA VAL A 31 47.33 -18.84 32.81
C VAL A 31 47.06 -17.69 33.77
N ALA A 32 48.12 -17.12 34.39
CA ALA A 32 48.03 -15.90 35.16
C ALA A 32 48.45 -14.69 34.31
N VAL A 33 47.68 -13.64 34.29
CA VAL A 33 48.02 -12.36 33.62
C VAL A 33 48.37 -11.37 34.70
N LEU A 34 49.63 -11.05 34.86
CA LEU A 34 50.09 -10.04 35.86
C LEU A 34 49.88 -8.62 35.33
N PRO A 35 49.65 -7.63 36.23
CA PRO A 35 49.57 -6.23 35.86
C PRO A 35 50.81 -5.74 35.10
N LEU A 36 50.64 -4.94 34.06
CA LEU A 36 51.73 -4.38 33.28
C LEU A 36 52.50 -3.29 34.05
N VAL A 37 53.79 -3.23 33.83
CA VAL A 37 54.65 -2.10 34.27
C VAL A 37 54.44 -0.96 33.29
N ILE A 38 54.16 0.25 33.78
CA ILE A 38 53.95 1.42 32.93
C ILE A 38 55.21 2.30 32.94
N TYR A 39 55.76 2.58 31.76
CA TYR A 39 56.83 3.52 31.54
C TYR A 39 56.31 4.69 30.70
N SER A 40 56.16 5.84 31.35
CA SER A 40 55.64 7.08 30.74
C SER A 40 56.13 8.29 31.48
N GLN A 41 56.27 9.41 30.76
CA GLN A 41 56.53 10.74 31.38
C GLN A 41 55.26 11.35 31.92
N GLU A 42 54.09 10.85 31.53
CA GLU A 42 52.80 11.26 32.02
C GLU A 42 52.29 10.26 33.05
N ASP A 43 51.40 10.69 33.97
CA ASP A 43 50.79 9.79 34.93
C ASP A 43 49.69 8.95 34.25
N LEU A 44 50.04 7.74 33.84
CA LEU A 44 49.17 6.75 33.23
C LEU A 44 48.88 5.57 34.15
N ALA A 45 49.12 5.71 35.48
CA ALA A 45 48.91 4.63 36.45
C ALA A 45 47.50 4.03 36.42
N TYR A 46 46.48 4.82 36.09
CA TYR A 46 45.09 4.41 35.98
C TYR A 46 44.86 3.37 34.88
N LEU A 47 45.72 3.33 33.83
CA LEU A 47 45.62 2.34 32.76
C LEU A 47 46.01 0.94 33.20
N LYS A 48 46.78 0.81 34.27
CA LYS A 48 47.28 -0.50 34.73
C LYS A 48 46.14 -1.48 35.03
N LYS A 49 45.11 -1.02 35.72
CA LYS A 49 43.91 -1.82 36.01
C LYS A 49 43.06 -2.06 34.76
N ASN A 50 42.77 -1.01 33.99
CA ASN A 50 41.92 -1.10 32.80
C ASN A 50 42.47 -2.03 31.74
N VAL A 51 43.80 -1.99 31.48
CA VAL A 51 44.45 -2.87 30.51
C VAL A 51 44.42 -4.33 31.01
N LEU A 52 44.69 -4.56 32.29
CA LEU A 52 44.61 -5.89 32.91
C LEU A 52 43.23 -6.51 32.77
N GLU A 53 42.16 -5.73 33.12
CA GLU A 53 40.80 -6.18 33.02
C GLU A 53 40.40 -6.50 31.54
N THR A 54 40.81 -5.61 30.60
CA THR A 54 40.57 -5.80 29.19
C THR A 54 41.29 -7.04 28.62
N LEU A 55 42.54 -7.25 29.01
CA LEU A 55 43.31 -8.45 28.62
C LEU A 55 42.61 -9.71 29.15
N HIS A 56 42.23 -9.67 30.45
CA HIS A 56 41.57 -10.80 31.09
C HIS A 56 40.24 -11.14 30.41
N GLN A 57 39.41 -10.14 30.10
CA GLN A 57 38.13 -10.33 29.39
C GLN A 57 38.36 -10.90 27.99
N ASN A 58 39.31 -10.35 27.22
CA ASN A 58 39.58 -10.79 25.87
C ASN A 58 40.11 -12.22 25.80
N LEU A 59 41.02 -12.59 26.68
CA LEU A 59 41.56 -13.95 26.75
C LEU A 59 40.51 -14.95 27.24
N SER A 60 39.66 -14.56 28.21
CA SER A 60 38.54 -15.41 28.67
C SER A 60 37.54 -15.70 27.54
N ARG A 61 37.23 -14.70 26.69
CA ARG A 61 36.38 -14.89 25.49
C ARG A 61 36.98 -15.90 24.51
N GLN A 62 38.31 -16.02 24.48
CA GLN A 62 39.05 -16.95 23.62
C GLN A 62 39.17 -18.34 24.26
N LYS A 63 38.43 -18.61 25.33
CA LYS A 63 38.43 -19.88 26.09
C LYS A 63 39.77 -20.27 26.69
N ILE A 64 40.65 -19.31 26.98
CA ILE A 64 41.89 -19.53 27.76
C ILE A 64 41.49 -19.70 29.23
N SER A 65 42.02 -20.73 29.89
CA SER A 65 41.79 -20.96 31.32
C SER A 65 42.65 -19.99 32.15
N LEU A 66 42.02 -18.90 32.59
CA LEU A 66 42.70 -17.85 33.32
C LEU A 66 42.57 -18.04 34.84
N ILE A 67 43.60 -17.63 35.61
CA ILE A 67 43.51 -17.41 37.05
C ILE A 67 42.50 -16.27 37.30
N PRO A 68 41.57 -16.41 38.23
CA PRO A 68 40.58 -15.37 38.52
C PRO A 68 41.21 -14.02 38.78
N LEU A 69 40.61 -12.94 38.24
CA LEU A 69 41.12 -11.58 38.37
C LEU A 69 41.33 -11.18 39.86
N ALA A 70 40.45 -11.62 40.77
CA ALA A 70 40.55 -11.36 42.19
C ALA A 70 41.84 -11.91 42.84
N GLU A 71 42.43 -12.99 42.31
CA GLU A 71 43.67 -13.58 42.78
C GLU A 71 44.90 -12.81 42.23
N VAL A 72 44.74 -12.12 41.15
CA VAL A 72 45.80 -11.35 40.46
C VAL A 72 45.76 -9.86 40.85
N GLU A 73 44.59 -9.33 41.24
CA GLU A 73 44.39 -7.92 41.62
C GLU A 73 45.35 -7.41 42.71
N PRO A 74 45.74 -8.20 43.74
CA PRO A 74 46.72 -7.77 44.74
C PRO A 74 48.09 -7.39 44.15
N TRP A 75 48.45 -7.87 42.96
CA TRP A 75 49.66 -7.55 42.24
C TRP A 75 49.67 -6.17 41.60
N LEU A 76 48.54 -5.46 41.55
CA LEU A 76 48.46 -4.08 41.09
C LEU A 76 49.29 -3.14 41.94
N ASN A 77 49.42 -3.43 43.25
CA ASN A 77 50.14 -2.64 44.24
C ASN A 77 51.50 -3.25 44.65
N LYS A 78 51.87 -4.42 44.06
CA LYS A 78 53.15 -5.05 44.30
C LYS A 78 54.11 -4.76 43.13
N PRO A 79 55.42 -4.58 43.37
CA PRO A 79 56.42 -4.52 42.30
C PRO A 79 56.43 -5.87 41.58
N ILE A 80 56.33 -5.85 40.24
CA ILE A 80 56.51 -7.07 39.43
C ILE A 80 57.96 -7.46 39.48
N PRO A 81 58.28 -8.71 39.85
CA PRO A 81 59.67 -9.17 39.91
C PRO A 81 60.38 -9.07 38.56
N SER A 82 61.65 -8.71 38.56
CA SER A 82 62.44 -8.65 37.36
C SER A 82 63.20 -9.97 37.06
N ALA A 83 63.41 -10.81 38.11
CA ALA A 83 64.02 -12.09 37.95
C ALA A 83 63.04 -13.19 37.57
N TRP A 84 63.39 -14.02 36.63
CA TRP A 84 62.44 -15.06 36.09
C TRP A 84 62.15 -16.14 37.16
N ASP A 85 63.08 -16.43 38.08
CA ASP A 85 62.85 -17.41 39.12
C ASP A 85 61.84 -16.92 40.18
N GLU A 86 61.81 -15.63 40.43
CA GLU A 86 60.82 -14.97 41.31
C GLU A 86 59.42 -14.97 40.63
N LEU A 87 59.38 -14.76 39.33
CA LEU A 87 58.13 -14.83 38.55
C LEU A 87 57.61 -16.28 38.49
N ARG A 88 58.46 -17.28 38.36
CA ARG A 88 58.05 -18.69 38.45
C ARG A 88 57.52 -19.02 39.86
N SER A 89 58.14 -18.49 40.90
CA SER A 89 57.68 -18.62 42.28
C SER A 89 56.26 -18.00 42.44
N ALA A 90 56.05 -16.77 41.93
CA ALA A 90 54.74 -16.15 41.88
C ALA A 90 53.68 -16.96 41.10
N GLY A 91 54.07 -17.61 39.99
CA GLY A 91 53.19 -18.53 39.26
C GLY A 91 52.84 -19.77 40.06
N LYS A 92 53.75 -20.32 40.80
CA LYS A 92 53.45 -21.46 41.68
C LYS A 92 52.50 -21.07 42.80
N GLU A 93 52.63 -19.88 43.38
CA GLU A 93 51.75 -19.32 44.40
C GLU A 93 50.34 -19.12 43.86
N LEU A 94 50.20 -18.62 42.63
CA LEU A 94 48.93 -18.46 41.94
C LEU A 94 48.34 -19.72 41.37
N GLY A 95 49.05 -20.85 41.41
CA GLY A 95 48.68 -22.13 40.83
C GLY A 95 48.51 -22.03 39.31
N ALA A 96 49.33 -21.19 38.65
CA ALA A 96 49.36 -21.05 37.20
C ALA A 96 50.44 -21.95 36.56
N ASP A 97 50.16 -22.48 35.37
CA ASP A 97 51.10 -23.19 34.53
C ASP A 97 51.96 -22.22 33.67
N LYS A 98 51.35 -21.08 33.28
CA LYS A 98 51.96 -20.02 32.48
C LYS A 98 51.68 -18.65 33.10
N ILE A 99 52.67 -17.74 33.03
CA ILE A 99 52.50 -16.36 33.44
C ILE A 99 52.71 -15.42 32.25
N ILE A 100 51.80 -14.47 32.14
CA ILE A 100 51.92 -13.33 31.23
C ILE A 100 52.26 -12.10 32.07
N PHE A 101 53.41 -11.47 31.72
CA PHE A 101 53.85 -10.22 32.33
C PHE A 101 54.45 -9.30 31.28
N GLY A 102 54.52 -7.99 31.53
CA GLY A 102 55.02 -7.09 30.49
C GLY A 102 54.99 -5.62 30.89
N SER A 103 55.06 -4.76 29.89
CA SER A 103 55.09 -3.32 30.09
C SER A 103 54.28 -2.58 29.01
N LEU A 104 53.69 -1.45 29.42
CA LEU A 104 53.14 -0.45 28.51
C LEU A 104 54.13 0.76 28.55
N THR A 105 54.73 1.06 27.41
CA THR A 105 55.70 2.17 27.27
C THR A 105 55.09 3.24 26.37
N LYS A 106 55.07 4.50 26.84
CA LYS A 106 54.69 5.69 26.05
C LYS A 106 55.87 6.62 25.86
N ILE A 107 56.31 6.82 24.58
CA ILE A 107 57.35 7.75 24.19
C ILE A 107 56.76 8.67 23.13
N GLY A 108 56.50 9.94 23.49
CA GLY A 108 55.80 10.89 22.63
C GLY A 108 54.39 10.39 22.31
N GLN A 109 54.04 10.24 21.04
CA GLN A 109 52.74 9.67 20.59
C GLN A 109 52.75 8.15 20.47
N ARG A 110 53.90 7.51 20.53
CA ARG A 110 54.01 6.06 20.32
C ARG A 110 53.75 5.30 21.61
N LEU A 111 52.77 4.39 21.56
CA LEU A 111 52.46 3.41 22.59
C LEU A 111 53.03 2.06 22.18
N THR A 112 53.74 1.40 23.08
CA THR A 112 54.27 0.06 22.90
C THR A 112 53.84 -0.83 24.03
N LEU A 113 53.12 -1.90 23.72
CA LEU A 113 52.73 -2.94 24.66
C LEU A 113 53.63 -4.15 24.45
N SER A 114 54.49 -4.43 25.43
CA SER A 114 55.41 -5.56 25.42
C SER A 114 54.94 -6.61 26.41
N GLY A 115 54.94 -7.87 25.98
CA GLY A 115 54.56 -9.03 26.76
C GLY A 115 55.53 -10.15 26.73
N ASN A 116 55.62 -10.83 27.84
CA ASN A 116 56.43 -12.03 28.01
C ASN A 116 55.53 -13.18 28.51
N LEU A 117 55.61 -14.32 27.88
CA LEU A 117 54.93 -15.54 28.27
C LEU A 117 55.97 -16.49 28.87
N LEU A 118 55.88 -16.76 30.17
CA LEU A 118 56.79 -17.61 30.93
C LEU A 118 56.08 -18.90 31.33
N GLU A 119 56.73 -20.07 31.09
CA GLU A 119 56.25 -21.36 31.60
C GLU A 119 56.79 -21.52 33.03
N VAL A 120 55.84 -21.80 33.98
CA VAL A 120 56.16 -21.84 35.43
C VAL A 120 57.02 -23.06 35.78
N ARG A 121 56.84 -24.18 35.07
CA ARG A 121 57.51 -25.47 35.31
C ARG A 121 58.69 -25.74 34.42
N SER A 122 59.05 -24.79 33.54
CA SER A 122 60.14 -24.94 32.56
C SER A 122 61.25 -23.90 32.82
N ASP A 123 62.50 -24.29 32.64
CA ASP A 123 63.65 -23.36 32.78
C ASP A 123 63.88 -22.54 31.49
N ARG A 124 63.03 -22.68 30.49
CA ARG A 124 63.14 -21.92 29.23
C ARG A 124 62.93 -20.43 29.47
N PRO A 125 63.65 -19.57 28.71
CA PRO A 125 63.43 -18.13 28.72
C PRO A 125 62.01 -17.81 28.28
N PRO A 126 61.44 -16.66 28.72
CA PRO A 126 60.12 -16.28 28.33
C PRO A 126 60.08 -15.96 26.83
N LEU A 127 58.95 -16.26 26.17
CA LEU A 127 58.59 -15.81 24.83
C LEU A 127 58.22 -14.33 24.90
N THR A 128 59.05 -13.48 24.26
CA THR A 128 58.86 -12.01 24.26
C THR A 128 58.24 -11.57 22.93
N PHE A 129 57.30 -10.63 22.98
CA PHE A 129 56.75 -9.99 21.79
C PHE A 129 56.26 -8.59 22.16
N SER A 130 56.14 -7.72 21.16
CA SER A 130 55.68 -6.37 21.36
C SER A 130 54.86 -5.85 20.20
N LEU A 131 53.86 -5.02 20.46
CA LEU A 131 53.07 -4.32 19.47
C LEU A 131 53.10 -2.82 19.78
N SER A 132 53.01 -2.00 18.72
CA SER A 132 53.03 -0.54 18.89
C SER A 132 51.88 0.06 18.08
N GLU A 133 51.33 1.18 18.58
CA GLU A 133 50.33 2.05 17.92
C GLU A 133 50.68 3.51 18.27
N GLU A 134 50.18 4.45 17.49
CA GLU A 134 50.29 5.90 17.76
C GLU A 134 48.99 6.42 18.39
N GLY A 135 49.10 7.29 19.37
CA GLY A 135 48.00 7.92 20.09
C GLY A 135 47.42 7.11 21.25
N LEU A 136 47.19 7.77 22.38
CA LEU A 136 46.65 7.14 23.62
C LEU A 136 45.21 6.63 23.39
N GLU A 137 44.46 7.26 22.51
CA GLU A 137 43.08 6.87 22.10
C GLU A 137 43.06 5.46 21.52
N ASN A 138 44.16 4.94 21.01
CA ASN A 138 44.26 3.63 20.41
C ASN A 138 44.61 2.50 21.41
N ILE A 139 44.67 2.78 22.68
CA ILE A 139 45.07 1.80 23.71
C ILE A 139 44.17 0.56 23.73
N LEU A 140 42.84 0.71 23.51
CA LEU A 140 41.90 -0.42 23.46
C LEU A 140 42.19 -1.32 22.26
N ARG A 141 42.44 -0.72 21.11
CA ARG A 141 42.73 -1.43 19.86
C ARG A 141 44.11 -2.15 20.01
N LEU A 142 45.09 -1.50 20.59
CA LEU A 142 46.38 -2.10 20.86
C LEU A 142 46.26 -3.30 21.79
N THR A 143 45.46 -3.16 22.88
CA THR A 143 45.23 -4.24 23.86
C THR A 143 44.46 -5.43 23.21
N GLU A 144 43.51 -5.14 22.33
CA GLU A 144 42.79 -6.19 21.58
C GLU A 144 43.73 -6.97 20.66
N ARG A 145 44.55 -6.29 19.86
CA ARG A 145 45.59 -6.93 19.00
C ARG A 145 46.58 -7.74 19.79
N PHE A 146 46.96 -7.19 20.94
CA PHE A 146 47.91 -7.89 21.84
C PHE A 146 47.31 -9.18 22.44
N SER A 147 46.00 -9.12 22.82
CA SER A 147 45.29 -10.31 23.29
C SER A 147 45.18 -11.41 22.22
N LYS A 148 44.99 -11.04 20.96
CA LYS A 148 44.95 -12.00 19.83
C LYS A 148 46.33 -12.66 19.63
N GLU A 149 47.39 -11.89 19.67
CA GLU A 149 48.76 -12.42 19.54
C GLU A 149 49.12 -13.37 20.71
N LEU A 150 48.69 -13.01 21.94
CA LEU A 150 48.82 -13.87 23.12
C LEU A 150 48.07 -15.20 22.93
N THR A 151 46.83 -15.15 22.44
CA THR A 151 46.06 -16.37 22.19
C THR A 151 46.74 -17.31 21.24
N LEU A 152 47.30 -16.80 20.13
CA LEU A 152 48.01 -17.59 19.16
C LEU A 152 49.24 -18.28 19.78
N LYS A 153 49.99 -17.55 20.62
CA LYS A 153 51.17 -18.10 21.30
C LYS A 153 50.84 -19.10 22.41
N LEU A 154 49.70 -18.89 23.09
CA LEU A 154 49.20 -19.81 24.13
C LEU A 154 48.65 -21.10 23.53
N SER A 155 47.90 -21.02 22.41
CA SER A 155 47.25 -22.16 21.78
C SER A 155 48.14 -22.94 20.82
N GLY A 156 49.34 -22.43 20.46
CA GLY A 156 50.20 -23.06 19.45
C GLY A 156 49.63 -23.08 18.02
N LEU A 157 48.53 -22.35 17.80
CA LEU A 157 47.87 -22.29 16.49
C LEU A 157 48.65 -21.38 15.55
N GLN A 158 48.67 -21.73 14.25
CA GLN A 158 49.19 -20.86 13.21
C GLN A 158 48.22 -19.71 12.96
N LYS A 159 48.69 -18.52 12.63
CA LYS A 159 47.86 -17.38 12.25
C LYS A 159 47.56 -17.41 10.76
N ILE A 160 46.42 -16.83 10.39
CA ILE A 160 46.11 -16.50 8.99
C ILE A 160 46.97 -15.25 8.63
N VAL A 161 47.95 -15.42 7.73
CA VAL A 161 48.85 -14.32 7.31
C VAL A 161 48.14 -13.44 6.29
N SER A 162 47.52 -14.05 5.32
CA SER A 162 46.73 -13.37 4.31
C SER A 162 45.49 -14.18 3.91
N LEU A 163 44.43 -13.46 3.54
CA LEU A 163 43.24 -14.05 2.99
C LEU A 163 43.02 -13.44 1.62
N GLN A 164 42.87 -14.28 0.61
CA GLN A 164 42.69 -13.86 -0.78
C GLN A 164 41.50 -14.58 -1.39
N ILE A 165 40.83 -13.88 -2.30
CA ILE A 165 39.76 -14.44 -3.12
C ILE A 165 40.26 -14.48 -4.55
N LYS A 166 40.14 -15.63 -5.21
CA LYS A 166 40.54 -15.84 -6.61
C LYS A 166 39.37 -16.43 -7.41
N GLY A 167 39.31 -16.09 -8.70
CA GLY A 167 38.31 -16.63 -9.62
C GLY A 167 37.05 -15.79 -9.74
N ASN A 168 36.87 -14.78 -8.90
CA ASN A 168 35.81 -13.78 -9.04
C ASN A 168 36.11 -12.84 -10.19
N GLN A 169 35.12 -12.60 -11.05
CA GLN A 169 35.26 -11.75 -12.24
C GLN A 169 34.29 -10.59 -12.23
N ARG A 170 33.06 -10.84 -11.81
CA ARG A 170 31.94 -9.89 -11.77
C ARG A 170 31.56 -9.52 -10.35
N ILE A 171 31.71 -10.45 -9.44
CA ILE A 171 31.45 -10.20 -8.02
C ILE A 171 32.70 -9.58 -7.42
N GLU A 172 32.56 -8.39 -6.85
CA GLU A 172 33.67 -7.71 -6.20
C GLU A 172 34.20 -8.52 -5.01
N GLY A 173 35.51 -8.66 -4.93
CA GLY A 173 36.16 -9.38 -3.82
C GLY A 173 35.73 -8.86 -2.44
N GLN A 174 35.58 -7.54 -2.30
CA GLN A 174 35.11 -6.90 -1.05
C GLN A 174 33.70 -7.35 -0.64
N ALA A 175 32.83 -7.66 -1.59
CA ALA A 175 31.50 -8.18 -1.28
C ALA A 175 31.56 -9.58 -0.69
N ILE A 176 32.49 -10.41 -1.17
CA ILE A 176 32.74 -11.76 -0.63
C ILE A 176 33.40 -11.65 0.74
N GLU A 177 34.42 -10.77 0.89
CA GLU A 177 35.14 -10.56 2.15
C GLU A 177 34.21 -10.13 3.31
N ARG A 178 33.14 -9.41 3.03
CA ARG A 178 32.15 -8.99 4.06
C ARG A 178 31.39 -10.16 4.70
N GLU A 179 31.22 -11.24 3.98
CA GLU A 179 30.55 -12.44 4.47
C GLU A 179 31.48 -13.33 5.30
N LEU A 180 32.78 -13.09 5.23
CA LEU A 180 33.80 -13.87 5.95
C LEU A 180 33.90 -13.39 7.41
N LYS A 181 33.93 -14.34 8.31
CA LYS A 181 34.20 -14.10 9.72
C LYS A 181 35.68 -14.07 10.03
N SER A 182 36.47 -14.93 9.32
CA SER A 182 37.93 -15.02 9.46
C SER A 182 38.61 -13.82 8.80
N LYS A 183 39.64 -13.31 9.47
CA LYS A 183 40.43 -12.15 9.01
C LYS A 183 41.94 -12.43 9.10
N PRO A 184 42.78 -11.75 8.31
CA PRO A 184 44.20 -11.78 8.54
C PRO A 184 44.58 -11.42 9.98
N GLY A 185 45.43 -12.23 10.60
CA GLY A 185 45.81 -12.12 12.03
C GLY A 185 45.00 -12.98 12.98
N ASP A 186 43.93 -13.62 12.57
CA ASP A 186 43.18 -14.60 13.36
C ASP A 186 43.87 -15.97 13.39
N ALA A 187 43.55 -16.80 14.38
CA ALA A 187 44.04 -18.19 14.44
C ALA A 187 43.50 -19.03 13.28
N TYR A 188 44.35 -19.79 12.65
CA TYR A 188 43.92 -20.74 11.63
C TYR A 188 43.12 -21.88 12.28
N GLN A 189 41.86 -21.98 11.94
CA GLN A 189 40.94 -23.01 12.38
C GLN A 189 40.14 -23.52 11.20
N GLU A 190 40.22 -24.81 10.91
CA GLU A 190 39.55 -25.40 9.75
C GLU A 190 38.03 -25.27 9.83
N GLU A 191 37.43 -25.42 11.04
CA GLU A 191 35.99 -25.26 11.25
C GLU A 191 35.48 -23.85 10.96
N ALA A 192 36.28 -22.82 11.29
CA ALA A 192 35.92 -21.42 11.00
C ALA A 192 35.95 -21.14 9.51
N LEU A 193 37.00 -21.64 8.82
CA LEU A 193 37.16 -21.50 7.37
C LEU A 193 36.09 -22.31 6.58
N ASP A 194 35.67 -23.49 7.10
CA ASP A 194 34.52 -24.23 6.52
C ASP A 194 33.21 -23.45 6.65
N GLN A 195 33.00 -22.75 7.77
CA GLN A 195 31.84 -21.86 7.91
C GLN A 195 31.90 -20.71 6.93
N ASP A 196 33.07 -20.11 6.72
CA ASP A 196 33.28 -19.05 5.75
C ASP A 196 33.04 -19.54 4.31
N LEU A 197 33.54 -20.72 3.96
CA LEU A 197 33.32 -21.38 2.67
C LEU A 197 31.81 -21.57 2.43
N ARG A 198 31.08 -22.06 3.45
CA ARG A 198 29.61 -22.21 3.37
C ARG A 198 28.90 -20.87 3.25
N ALA A 199 29.39 -19.82 3.91
CA ALA A 199 28.83 -18.47 3.80
C ALA A 199 28.97 -17.94 2.37
N ILE A 200 30.15 -18.08 1.75
CA ILE A 200 30.38 -17.71 0.35
C ILE A 200 29.45 -18.50 -0.57
N PHE A 201 29.34 -19.83 -0.38
CA PHE A 201 28.47 -20.66 -1.22
C PHE A 201 27.00 -20.28 -1.07
N LYS A 202 26.56 -19.91 0.14
CA LYS A 202 25.19 -19.48 0.45
C LYS A 202 24.80 -18.16 -0.22
N MET A 203 25.75 -17.32 -0.62
CA MET A 203 25.49 -16.12 -1.43
C MET A 203 24.76 -16.47 -2.75
N GLY A 204 24.84 -17.72 -3.23
CA GLY A 204 24.13 -18.19 -4.42
C GLY A 204 24.77 -17.80 -5.76
N PHE A 205 25.85 -17.04 -5.73
CA PHE A 205 26.52 -16.51 -6.94
C PHE A 205 27.57 -17.47 -7.52
N PHE A 206 27.95 -18.49 -6.75
CA PHE A 206 29.04 -19.38 -7.11
C PHE A 206 28.53 -20.80 -7.38
N SER A 207 29.11 -21.44 -8.39
CA SER A 207 28.88 -22.85 -8.70
C SER A 207 29.82 -23.76 -7.91
N ASP A 208 31.03 -23.27 -7.58
CA ASP A 208 32.02 -23.97 -6.79
C ASP A 208 32.79 -22.98 -5.92
N VAL A 209 33.16 -23.39 -4.73
CA VAL A 209 33.98 -22.64 -3.79
C VAL A 209 34.93 -23.61 -3.14
N ARG A 210 36.23 -23.38 -3.31
CA ARG A 210 37.28 -24.21 -2.76
C ARG A 210 38.17 -23.40 -1.84
N LEU A 211 38.65 -24.07 -0.81
CA LEU A 211 39.62 -23.53 0.11
C LEU A 211 41.01 -24.10 -0.22
N GLU A 212 41.94 -23.24 -0.54
CA GLU A 212 43.35 -23.57 -0.69
C GLU A 212 44.14 -22.91 0.44
N THR A 213 45.06 -23.65 1.05
CA THR A 213 45.93 -23.15 2.12
C THR A 213 47.36 -23.49 1.89
N GLU A 214 48.24 -22.53 2.10
CA GLU A 214 49.70 -22.69 1.95
C GLU A 214 50.38 -22.31 3.28
N ALA A 215 51.32 -23.16 3.71
CA ALA A 215 52.16 -22.87 4.87
C ALA A 215 53.26 -21.88 4.50
N VAL A 216 53.35 -20.79 5.25
CA VAL A 216 54.39 -19.75 5.08
C VAL A 216 55.11 -19.54 6.42
N PRO A 217 56.33 -18.99 6.44
CA PRO A 217 57.12 -18.90 7.66
C PRO A 217 56.39 -18.25 8.86
N GLU A 218 55.49 -17.34 8.59
CA GLU A 218 54.76 -16.57 9.62
C GLU A 218 53.35 -17.12 9.95
N GLY A 219 52.92 -18.23 9.36
CA GLY A 219 51.60 -18.83 9.59
C GLY A 219 51.06 -19.53 8.33
N ARG A 220 49.78 -19.27 8.00
CA ARG A 220 49.13 -19.81 6.78
C ARG A 220 48.56 -18.72 5.91
N GLN A 221 48.74 -18.83 4.62
CA GLN A 221 47.97 -18.08 3.62
C GLN A 221 46.71 -18.87 3.27
N VAL A 222 45.58 -18.18 3.22
CA VAL A 222 44.24 -18.74 2.92
C VAL A 222 43.78 -18.14 1.61
N VAL A 223 43.36 -18.98 0.68
CA VAL A 223 42.82 -18.55 -0.62
C VAL A 223 41.48 -19.23 -0.85
N PHE A 224 40.40 -18.45 -0.95
CA PHE A 224 39.14 -18.94 -1.43
C PHE A 224 39.10 -18.82 -2.96
N VAL A 225 39.04 -19.96 -3.62
CA VAL A 225 38.92 -20.04 -5.08
C VAL A 225 37.43 -20.23 -5.41
N VAL A 226 36.87 -19.25 -6.08
CA VAL A 226 35.44 -19.25 -6.44
C VAL A 226 35.26 -19.44 -7.95
N THR A 227 34.22 -20.15 -8.33
CA THR A 227 33.76 -20.23 -9.72
C THR A 227 32.40 -19.62 -9.82
N GLU A 228 32.28 -18.48 -10.50
CA GLU A 228 31.01 -17.78 -10.65
C GLU A 228 30.02 -18.59 -11.49
N ARG A 229 28.75 -18.52 -11.13
CA ARG A 229 27.68 -19.05 -11.96
C ARG A 229 27.56 -18.20 -13.22
N PRO A 230 27.19 -18.77 -14.37
CA PRO A 230 26.95 -18.00 -15.57
C PRO A 230 25.78 -16.99 -15.33
N PHE A 231 25.79 -15.90 -16.06
CA PHE A 231 24.70 -14.94 -16.02
C PHE A 231 23.70 -15.19 -17.15
N VAL A 232 22.46 -14.74 -16.93
CA VAL A 232 21.41 -14.82 -17.95
C VAL A 232 21.60 -13.70 -18.96
N LYS A 233 22.12 -14.00 -20.15
CA LYS A 233 22.29 -13.01 -21.21
C LYS A 233 20.96 -12.58 -21.81
N LYS A 234 20.06 -13.55 -22.03
CA LYS A 234 18.75 -13.32 -22.65
C LYS A 234 17.72 -14.29 -22.11
N ILE A 235 16.49 -13.81 -22.02
CA ILE A 235 15.33 -14.65 -21.74
C ILE A 235 14.47 -14.64 -22.99
N GLU A 236 14.14 -15.82 -23.50
CA GLU A 236 13.25 -16.02 -24.64
C GLU A 236 11.96 -16.68 -24.23
N LEU A 237 10.85 -16.20 -24.75
CA LEU A 237 9.54 -16.81 -24.64
C LEU A 237 9.16 -17.34 -26.02
N LYS A 238 8.85 -18.64 -26.12
CA LYS A 238 8.47 -19.28 -27.38
C LYS A 238 7.15 -20.01 -27.26
N GLY A 239 6.26 -19.81 -28.23
CA GLY A 239 4.97 -20.50 -28.29
C GLY A 239 3.79 -19.72 -27.72
N ASN A 240 4.00 -18.55 -27.16
CA ASN A 240 2.96 -17.62 -26.74
C ASN A 240 2.33 -16.95 -27.97
N LYS A 241 1.10 -17.37 -28.34
CA LYS A 241 0.33 -16.83 -29.46
C LYS A 241 -0.83 -15.95 -28.99
N GLU A 242 -1.42 -16.31 -27.87
CA GLU A 242 -2.61 -15.70 -27.32
C GLU A 242 -2.29 -14.58 -26.30
N LEU A 243 -1.19 -14.71 -25.55
CA LEU A 243 -0.76 -13.71 -24.60
C LEU A 243 0.47 -12.95 -25.10
N LYS A 244 0.48 -11.64 -24.88
CA LYS A 244 1.57 -10.78 -25.32
C LYS A 244 2.86 -11.07 -24.55
N GLU A 245 3.97 -10.96 -25.24
CA GLU A 245 5.31 -11.22 -24.68
C GLU A 245 5.63 -10.23 -23.55
N GLU A 246 5.18 -8.96 -23.67
CA GLU A 246 5.38 -7.92 -22.67
C GLU A 246 4.72 -8.30 -21.35
N ASP A 247 3.45 -8.74 -21.38
CA ASP A 247 2.68 -9.12 -20.19
C ASP A 247 3.34 -10.33 -19.49
N LEU A 248 3.88 -11.27 -20.27
CA LEU A 248 4.61 -12.44 -19.73
C LEU A 248 5.95 -12.05 -19.10
N LYS A 249 6.69 -11.13 -19.72
CA LYS A 249 7.98 -10.63 -19.19
C LYS A 249 7.82 -9.92 -17.86
N GLU A 250 6.70 -9.24 -17.65
CA GLU A 250 6.39 -8.60 -16.36
C GLU A 250 6.25 -9.60 -15.21
N GLN A 251 5.80 -10.83 -15.50
CA GLN A 251 5.63 -11.88 -14.51
C GLN A 251 6.95 -12.56 -14.12
N LEU A 252 8.00 -12.39 -14.93
CA LEU A 252 9.27 -13.06 -14.68
C LEU A 252 10.04 -12.45 -13.50
N THR A 253 10.35 -13.27 -12.51
CA THR A 253 11.30 -12.92 -11.44
C THR A 253 12.73 -12.88 -11.98
N LEU A 254 13.05 -13.80 -12.92
CA LEU A 254 14.32 -13.82 -13.61
C LEU A 254 14.46 -12.59 -14.50
N LYS A 255 15.64 -11.93 -14.41
CA LYS A 255 15.92 -10.73 -15.21
C LYS A 255 17.16 -10.97 -16.09
N PRO A 256 17.23 -10.35 -17.28
CA PRO A 256 18.47 -10.33 -18.06
C PRO A 256 19.63 -9.74 -17.23
N PHE A 257 20.81 -10.26 -17.43
CA PHE A 257 22.06 -9.92 -16.75
C PHE A 257 22.13 -10.30 -15.28
N ALA A 258 21.11 -10.94 -14.71
CA ALA A 258 21.15 -11.55 -13.39
C ALA A 258 22.01 -12.84 -13.41
N ILE A 259 22.57 -13.19 -12.27
CA ILE A 259 23.28 -14.46 -12.11
C ILE A 259 22.27 -15.61 -12.17
N MET A 260 22.61 -16.64 -12.90
CA MET A 260 21.76 -17.80 -13.11
C MET A 260 21.49 -18.53 -11.79
N ASN A 261 20.21 -18.59 -11.41
CA ASN A 261 19.74 -19.30 -10.25
C ASN A 261 18.52 -20.15 -10.63
N LEU A 262 18.60 -21.46 -10.44
CA LEU A 262 17.53 -22.39 -10.78
C LEU A 262 16.25 -22.12 -9.98
N ASN A 263 16.37 -21.67 -8.73
CA ASN A 263 15.20 -21.31 -7.93
C ASN A 263 14.43 -20.14 -8.54
N THR A 264 15.13 -19.10 -9.02
CA THR A 264 14.51 -17.95 -9.69
C THR A 264 13.88 -18.34 -11.04
N VAL A 265 14.45 -19.31 -11.76
CA VAL A 265 13.86 -19.86 -12.99
C VAL A 265 12.57 -20.62 -12.66
N ASN A 266 12.58 -21.48 -11.65
CA ASN A 266 11.38 -22.20 -11.21
C ASN A 266 10.30 -21.27 -10.69
N GLU A 267 10.66 -20.25 -9.93
CA GLU A 267 9.72 -19.22 -9.48
C GLU A 267 9.09 -18.48 -10.67
N SER A 268 9.90 -18.16 -11.68
CA SER A 268 9.40 -17.56 -12.92
C SER A 268 8.45 -18.49 -13.67
N LEU A 269 8.77 -19.79 -13.71
CA LEU A 269 7.93 -20.81 -14.29
C LEU A 269 6.57 -20.92 -13.59
N GLU A 270 6.56 -20.93 -12.25
CA GLU A 270 5.34 -20.96 -11.44
C GLU A 270 4.47 -19.71 -11.66
N LYS A 271 5.10 -18.54 -11.70
CA LYS A 271 4.39 -17.28 -11.98
C LYS A 271 3.78 -17.26 -13.38
N LEU A 272 4.52 -17.73 -14.38
CA LEU A 272 3.99 -17.87 -15.74
C LEU A 272 2.80 -18.84 -15.77
N ASN A 273 2.89 -20.00 -15.15
CA ASN A 273 1.80 -20.96 -15.07
C ASN A 273 0.56 -20.36 -14.39
N THR A 274 0.75 -19.69 -13.24
CA THR A 274 -0.33 -18.99 -12.51
C THR A 274 -0.97 -17.91 -13.39
N PHE A 275 -0.15 -17.15 -14.13
CA PHE A 275 -0.63 -16.10 -15.01
C PHE A 275 -1.47 -16.68 -16.16
N TYR A 276 -1.00 -17.75 -16.84
CA TYR A 276 -1.77 -18.44 -17.86
C TYR A 276 -3.10 -18.99 -17.33
N GLN A 277 -3.09 -19.60 -16.15
CA GLN A 277 -4.30 -20.08 -15.48
C GLN A 277 -5.27 -18.93 -15.17
N SER A 278 -4.78 -17.80 -14.71
CA SER A 278 -5.59 -16.62 -14.42
C SER A 278 -6.27 -16.04 -15.67
N LYS A 279 -5.71 -16.29 -16.86
CA LYS A 279 -6.27 -15.91 -18.16
C LYS A 279 -7.15 -17.01 -18.79
N GLY A 280 -7.35 -18.13 -18.09
CA GLY A 280 -8.20 -19.24 -18.50
C GLY A 280 -7.49 -20.36 -19.25
N TYR A 281 -6.17 -20.30 -19.42
CA TYR A 281 -5.38 -21.35 -20.07
C TYR A 281 -4.90 -22.39 -19.05
N TYR A 282 -5.83 -23.17 -18.50
CA TYR A 282 -5.55 -24.11 -17.42
C TYR A 282 -4.68 -25.31 -17.88
N ASN A 283 -4.69 -25.60 -19.16
CA ASN A 283 -3.90 -26.68 -19.76
C ASN A 283 -2.58 -26.17 -20.37
N ALA A 284 -2.17 -24.95 -20.08
CA ALA A 284 -0.89 -24.45 -20.52
C ALA A 284 0.24 -25.29 -19.93
N GLN A 285 1.15 -25.73 -20.78
CA GLN A 285 2.36 -26.43 -20.39
C GLN A 285 3.56 -25.54 -20.69
N ILE A 286 4.32 -25.24 -19.66
CA ILE A 286 5.50 -24.37 -19.77
C ILE A 286 6.70 -25.17 -19.29
N ASN A 287 7.69 -25.28 -20.16
CA ASN A 287 8.98 -25.91 -19.83
C ASN A 287 10.07 -24.91 -20.16
N TYR A 288 11.22 -25.05 -19.56
CA TYR A 288 12.35 -24.21 -19.87
C TYR A 288 13.55 -25.01 -20.38
N THR A 289 14.39 -24.38 -21.21
CA THR A 289 15.66 -24.89 -21.64
C THR A 289 16.73 -23.83 -21.36
N ILE A 290 17.90 -24.27 -20.88
CA ILE A 290 19.04 -23.43 -20.58
C ILE A 290 20.14 -23.81 -21.58
N GLN A 291 20.54 -22.88 -22.42
CA GLN A 291 21.58 -23.07 -23.39
C GLN A 291 22.80 -22.20 -23.03
N SER A 292 23.98 -22.81 -22.90
CA SER A 292 25.21 -22.09 -22.70
C SER A 292 25.64 -21.46 -24.04
N GLU A 293 25.77 -20.15 -24.05
CA GLU A 293 26.23 -19.44 -25.25
C GLU A 293 27.76 -19.34 -25.25
N ASP A 294 28.32 -19.14 -24.05
CA ASP A 294 29.75 -19.19 -23.77
C ASP A 294 30.00 -19.73 -22.34
N LYS A 295 31.25 -19.71 -21.85
CA LYS A 295 31.59 -20.20 -20.51
C LYS A 295 30.95 -19.39 -19.36
N GLN A 296 30.49 -18.19 -19.64
CA GLN A 296 30.05 -17.23 -18.61
C GLN A 296 28.56 -16.83 -18.74
N SER A 297 27.92 -17.15 -19.88
CA SER A 297 26.55 -16.71 -20.15
C SER A 297 25.66 -17.85 -20.63
N VAL A 298 24.37 -17.71 -20.23
CA VAL A 298 23.30 -18.64 -20.64
C VAL A 298 22.10 -17.87 -21.23
N VAL A 299 21.43 -18.51 -22.18
CA VAL A 299 20.12 -18.11 -22.65
C VAL A 299 19.08 -19.04 -22.00
N VAL A 300 18.08 -18.46 -21.35
CA VAL A 300 16.95 -19.21 -20.78
C VAL A 300 15.75 -19.04 -21.70
N THR A 301 15.31 -20.14 -22.27
CA THR A 301 14.12 -20.14 -23.15
C THR A 301 12.97 -20.84 -22.44
N PHE A 302 11.85 -20.14 -22.22
CA PHE A 302 10.60 -20.75 -21.76
C PHE A 302 9.80 -21.16 -23.00
N ASN A 303 9.59 -22.47 -23.14
CA ASN A 303 8.77 -23.05 -24.23
C ASN A 303 7.35 -23.25 -23.72
N ILE A 304 6.41 -22.57 -24.33
CA ILE A 304 5.02 -22.46 -23.92
C ILE A 304 4.14 -23.19 -24.91
N THR A 305 3.28 -24.05 -24.42
CA THR A 305 2.19 -24.65 -25.17
C THR A 305 0.90 -24.21 -24.48
N GLU A 306 0.23 -23.18 -25.02
CA GLU A 306 -0.87 -22.49 -24.33
C GLU A 306 -2.12 -23.34 -24.15
N GLY A 307 -2.39 -24.27 -25.07
CA GLY A 307 -3.62 -25.03 -25.07
C GLY A 307 -4.86 -24.17 -25.42
N LYS A 308 -6.05 -24.66 -25.11
CA LYS A 308 -7.29 -23.91 -25.28
C LYS A 308 -7.77 -23.36 -23.95
N LYS A 309 -8.51 -22.24 -24.01
CA LYS A 309 -9.18 -21.69 -22.82
C LYS A 309 -10.19 -22.69 -22.27
N VAL A 310 -10.18 -22.84 -20.96
CA VAL A 310 -11.08 -23.71 -20.23
C VAL A 310 -12.08 -22.85 -19.45
N TYR A 311 -13.36 -23.21 -19.55
CA TYR A 311 -14.45 -22.47 -18.94
C TYR A 311 -15.24 -23.35 -17.96
N ILE A 312 -15.79 -22.72 -16.93
CA ILE A 312 -16.70 -23.38 -16.00
C ILE A 312 -18.04 -23.60 -16.71
N LYS A 313 -18.41 -24.87 -16.85
CA LYS A 313 -19.70 -25.29 -17.44
C LYS A 313 -20.80 -25.27 -16.40
N THR A 314 -20.53 -25.84 -15.23
CA THR A 314 -21.51 -26.01 -14.18
C THR A 314 -20.84 -26.02 -12.81
N ILE A 315 -21.48 -25.38 -11.87
CA ILE A 315 -21.14 -25.44 -10.44
C ILE A 315 -22.32 -26.14 -9.75
N THR A 316 -22.07 -27.20 -9.04
CA THR A 316 -23.07 -27.98 -8.31
C THR A 316 -22.71 -28.10 -6.84
N PHE A 317 -23.73 -28.27 -6.00
CA PHE A 317 -23.55 -28.47 -4.57
C PHE A 317 -24.17 -29.82 -4.18
N GLN A 318 -23.45 -30.57 -3.34
CA GLN A 318 -23.94 -31.81 -2.77
C GLN A 318 -24.28 -31.65 -1.30
N GLY A 319 -25.39 -32.27 -0.83
CA GLY A 319 -25.77 -32.26 0.58
C GLY A 319 -26.67 -31.10 1.01
N LEU A 320 -27.14 -30.23 0.11
CA LEU A 320 -28.08 -29.17 0.40
C LEU A 320 -29.42 -29.66 0.88
N LYS A 321 -29.95 -29.09 1.98
CA LYS A 321 -31.29 -29.35 2.52
C LYS A 321 -32.02 -28.06 2.85
N ALA A 322 -31.30 -27.09 3.44
CA ALA A 322 -31.87 -25.84 3.95
C ALA A 322 -31.97 -24.74 2.91
N PHE A 323 -31.05 -24.70 1.94
CA PHE A 323 -30.96 -23.62 0.98
C PHE A 323 -30.95 -24.12 -0.45
N LYS A 324 -31.38 -23.28 -1.37
CA LYS A 324 -31.37 -23.59 -2.81
C LYS A 324 -29.99 -23.27 -3.43
N GLU A 325 -29.56 -24.08 -4.35
CA GLU A 325 -28.31 -23.90 -5.11
C GLU A 325 -28.16 -22.48 -5.69
N LYS A 326 -29.22 -21.91 -6.22
CA LYS A 326 -29.23 -20.53 -6.77
C LYS A 326 -28.83 -19.46 -5.73
N GLN A 327 -29.15 -19.68 -4.46
CA GLN A 327 -28.81 -18.73 -3.40
C GLN A 327 -27.30 -18.75 -3.13
N LEU A 328 -26.69 -19.94 -3.13
CA LEU A 328 -25.26 -20.11 -2.91
C LEU A 328 -24.45 -19.64 -4.12
N LYS A 329 -24.89 -19.96 -5.34
CA LYS A 329 -24.29 -19.41 -6.58
C LYS A 329 -24.31 -17.89 -6.59
N GLY A 330 -25.36 -17.26 -6.10
CA GLY A 330 -25.44 -15.79 -6.00
C GLY A 330 -24.45 -15.12 -5.05
N LEU A 331 -23.77 -15.89 -4.19
CA LEU A 331 -22.70 -15.39 -3.29
C LEU A 331 -21.32 -15.48 -3.94
N MET A 332 -21.18 -16.32 -4.94
CA MET A 332 -19.89 -16.63 -5.56
C MET A 332 -19.49 -15.54 -6.56
N GLU A 333 -18.20 -15.23 -6.57
CA GLU A 333 -17.58 -14.41 -7.62
C GLU A 333 -17.30 -15.26 -8.87
N ILE A 334 -16.99 -16.55 -8.66
CA ILE A 334 -16.86 -17.50 -9.76
C ILE A 334 -18.25 -17.85 -10.27
N ASN A 335 -18.42 -17.70 -11.60
CA ASN A 335 -19.67 -17.96 -12.29
C ASN A 335 -19.49 -18.95 -13.43
N GLU A 336 -20.58 -19.59 -13.83
CA GLU A 336 -20.67 -20.36 -15.06
C GLU A 336 -20.53 -19.44 -16.27
N LYS A 337 -20.03 -19.96 -17.40
CA LYS A 337 -19.90 -19.17 -18.65
C LYS A 337 -21.27 -18.74 -19.14
N ASP A 338 -21.48 -17.43 -19.26
CA ASP A 338 -22.68 -16.82 -19.81
C ASP A 338 -22.46 -16.32 -21.27
N PHE A 339 -23.50 -15.76 -21.89
CA PHE A 339 -23.42 -15.27 -23.28
C PHE A 339 -22.60 -13.99 -23.43
N LEU A 340 -22.37 -13.22 -22.31
CA LEU A 340 -21.55 -12.01 -22.27
C LEU A 340 -20.11 -12.26 -21.76
N TYR A 341 -19.67 -13.51 -21.72
CA TYR A 341 -18.37 -13.90 -21.16
C TYR A 341 -17.19 -13.11 -21.74
N TRP A 342 -17.29 -12.63 -22.96
CA TRP A 342 -16.27 -11.83 -23.63
C TRP A 342 -16.13 -10.40 -23.07
N VAL A 343 -17.17 -9.87 -22.39
CA VAL A 343 -17.17 -8.58 -21.69
C VAL A 343 -16.94 -8.78 -20.20
N THR A 344 -17.65 -9.74 -19.60
CA THR A 344 -17.69 -9.95 -18.15
C THR A 344 -16.55 -10.82 -17.63
N SER A 345 -15.85 -11.54 -18.54
CA SER A 345 -14.89 -12.60 -18.20
C SER A 345 -15.50 -13.73 -17.36
N SER A 346 -16.84 -13.93 -17.44
CA SER A 346 -17.53 -15.01 -16.74
C SER A 346 -17.07 -16.39 -17.22
N GLY A 347 -17.14 -17.36 -16.33
CA GLY A 347 -16.73 -18.74 -16.62
C GLY A 347 -15.24 -19.00 -16.53
N LEU A 348 -14.39 -18.03 -16.21
CA LEU A 348 -12.97 -18.28 -15.99
C LEU A 348 -12.74 -18.85 -14.58
N TYR A 349 -12.00 -19.95 -14.53
CA TYR A 349 -11.63 -20.56 -13.26
C TYR A 349 -10.42 -19.87 -12.63
N LYS A 350 -10.57 -19.49 -11.36
CA LYS A 350 -9.47 -18.95 -10.51
C LYS A 350 -9.54 -19.62 -9.17
N LYS A 351 -8.50 -20.33 -8.81
CA LYS A 351 -8.43 -21.10 -7.56
C LYS A 351 -8.62 -20.20 -6.32
N GLU A 352 -7.94 -19.07 -6.27
CA GLU A 352 -8.00 -18.15 -5.13
C GLU A 352 -9.41 -17.53 -4.94
N LEU A 353 -10.14 -17.33 -6.06
CA LEU A 353 -11.52 -16.86 -5.99
C LEU A 353 -12.47 -17.97 -5.52
N LEU A 354 -12.23 -19.21 -5.94
CA LEU A 354 -13.01 -20.35 -5.45
C LEU A 354 -12.82 -20.53 -3.94
N GLU A 355 -11.60 -20.47 -3.43
CA GLU A 355 -11.32 -20.53 -2.00
C GLU A 355 -12.05 -19.44 -1.21
N LYS A 356 -12.01 -18.20 -1.69
CA LYS A 356 -12.80 -17.10 -1.10
C LYS A 356 -14.30 -17.34 -1.16
N ASP A 357 -14.80 -17.94 -2.23
CA ASP A 357 -16.22 -18.24 -2.37
C ASP A 357 -16.67 -19.35 -1.41
N LEU A 358 -15.81 -20.35 -1.13
CA LEU A 358 -16.07 -21.36 -0.09
C LEU A 358 -16.14 -20.71 1.29
N GLU A 359 -15.28 -19.72 1.59
CA GLU A 359 -15.35 -18.95 2.83
C GLU A 359 -16.65 -18.15 2.93
N LYS A 360 -17.10 -17.51 1.83
CA LYS A 360 -18.39 -16.79 1.79
C LYS A 360 -19.56 -17.73 2.01
N ILE A 361 -19.53 -18.89 1.41
CA ILE A 361 -20.57 -19.93 1.61
C ILE A 361 -20.57 -20.37 3.08
N SER A 362 -19.42 -20.67 3.67
CA SER A 362 -19.30 -21.00 5.08
C SER A 362 -19.86 -19.90 5.98
N ALA A 363 -19.48 -18.63 5.71
CA ALA A 363 -20.00 -17.47 6.43
C ALA A 363 -21.51 -17.32 6.27
N PHE A 364 -22.05 -17.58 5.10
CA PHE A 364 -23.49 -17.54 4.85
C PHE A 364 -24.28 -18.52 5.77
N TYR A 365 -23.76 -19.71 5.96
CA TYR A 365 -24.34 -20.71 6.87
C TYR A 365 -24.16 -20.31 8.32
N TYR A 366 -22.96 -19.87 8.75
CA TYR A 366 -22.72 -19.39 10.12
C TYR A 366 -23.64 -18.23 10.48
N ASN A 367 -23.91 -17.34 9.52
CA ASN A 367 -24.81 -16.19 9.75
C ASN A 367 -26.31 -16.57 9.78
N ARG A 368 -26.63 -17.85 9.59
CA ARG A 368 -28.00 -18.39 9.62
C ARG A 368 -28.20 -19.52 10.59
N GLY A 369 -27.29 -19.64 11.55
CA GLY A 369 -27.43 -20.58 12.66
C GLY A 369 -26.79 -21.94 12.46
N TYR A 370 -26.14 -22.19 11.37
CA TYR A 370 -25.47 -23.49 11.11
C TYR A 370 -24.05 -23.49 11.64
N LEU A 371 -23.91 -23.57 12.98
CA LEU A 371 -22.63 -23.47 13.68
C LEU A 371 -21.66 -24.60 13.32
N LYS A 372 -22.16 -25.77 12.93
CA LYS A 372 -21.37 -26.97 12.63
C LYS A 372 -21.31 -27.28 11.12
N VAL A 373 -21.59 -26.32 10.28
CA VAL A 373 -21.48 -26.50 8.82
C VAL A 373 -20.03 -26.85 8.44
N LYS A 374 -19.91 -27.82 7.54
CA LYS A 374 -18.63 -28.15 6.89
C LYS A 374 -18.81 -27.99 5.38
N VAL A 375 -18.06 -27.06 4.82
CA VAL A 375 -17.89 -26.91 3.37
C VAL A 375 -16.62 -27.67 3.01
N GLY A 376 -16.76 -28.77 2.29
CA GLY A 376 -15.62 -29.61 1.92
C GLY A 376 -14.87 -29.08 0.72
N ASP A 377 -13.74 -29.71 0.41
CA ASP A 377 -12.92 -29.36 -0.74
C ASP A 377 -13.70 -29.59 -2.05
N PRO A 378 -13.66 -28.62 -2.98
CA PRO A 378 -14.38 -28.73 -4.24
C PRO A 378 -13.74 -29.76 -5.16
N GLU A 379 -14.54 -30.64 -5.72
CA GLU A 379 -14.12 -31.56 -6.76
C GLU A 379 -14.21 -30.85 -8.10
N VAL A 380 -13.05 -30.66 -8.77
CA VAL A 380 -12.96 -30.01 -10.07
C VAL A 380 -12.65 -31.05 -11.13
N LYS A 381 -13.64 -31.39 -11.97
CA LYS A 381 -13.48 -32.30 -13.10
C LYS A 381 -13.28 -31.53 -14.38
N HIS A 382 -12.31 -31.94 -15.17
CA HIS A 382 -11.97 -31.34 -16.45
C HIS A 382 -12.38 -32.27 -17.61
N GLU A 383 -13.22 -31.76 -18.53
CA GLU A 383 -13.66 -32.48 -19.71
C GLU A 383 -13.57 -31.57 -20.96
N GLY A 384 -12.52 -31.78 -21.75
CA GLY A 384 -12.29 -30.98 -22.97
C GLY A 384 -12.01 -29.49 -22.68
N GLU A 385 -12.93 -28.62 -23.01
CA GLU A 385 -12.84 -27.16 -22.76
C GLU A 385 -13.67 -26.73 -21.54
N TRP A 386 -14.21 -27.68 -20.77
CA TRP A 386 -15.16 -27.44 -19.68
C TRP A 386 -14.65 -27.94 -18.32
N LEU A 387 -14.92 -27.15 -17.30
CA LEU A 387 -14.76 -27.51 -15.90
C LEU A 387 -16.13 -27.71 -15.26
N TYR A 388 -16.25 -28.78 -14.49
CA TYR A 388 -17.39 -29.08 -13.63
C TYR A 388 -16.91 -29.03 -12.19
N ILE A 389 -17.53 -28.16 -11.41
CA ILE A 389 -17.14 -27.95 -10.00
C ILE A 389 -18.24 -28.49 -9.12
N THR A 390 -17.92 -29.41 -8.23
CA THR A 390 -18.86 -29.95 -7.25
C THR A 390 -18.37 -29.64 -5.85
N ILE A 391 -19.20 -28.94 -5.07
CA ILE A 391 -18.87 -28.50 -3.71
C ILE A 391 -19.70 -29.31 -2.71
N PRO A 392 -19.09 -30.19 -1.91
CA PRO A 392 -19.79 -30.94 -0.89
C PRO A 392 -20.06 -30.08 0.34
N ILE A 393 -21.27 -30.11 0.89
CA ILE A 393 -21.67 -29.36 2.07
C ILE A 393 -22.40 -30.29 3.05
N GLU A 394 -21.89 -30.30 4.28
CA GLU A 394 -22.59 -30.89 5.43
C GLU A 394 -23.17 -29.76 6.26
N GLU A 395 -24.47 -29.47 6.11
CA GLU A 395 -25.09 -28.27 6.72
C GLU A 395 -25.16 -28.36 8.25
N GLY A 396 -25.32 -29.55 8.80
CA GLY A 396 -25.54 -29.73 10.24
C GLY A 396 -26.96 -29.32 10.69
N VAL A 397 -27.08 -29.05 11.98
CA VAL A 397 -28.33 -28.57 12.58
C VAL A 397 -28.31 -27.05 12.75
N GLN A 398 -29.49 -26.42 12.67
CA GLN A 398 -29.62 -24.98 12.85
C GLN A 398 -29.81 -24.64 14.34
N PHE A 399 -28.89 -23.88 14.92
CA PHE A 399 -28.91 -23.45 16.30
C PHE A 399 -29.70 -22.16 16.50
N ARG A 400 -30.59 -22.15 17.50
CA ARG A 400 -31.29 -20.96 17.95
C ARG A 400 -30.47 -20.19 18.96
N MET A 401 -30.65 -18.88 19.00
CA MET A 401 -30.07 -18.07 20.09
C MET A 401 -30.84 -18.34 21.40
N GLY A 402 -30.06 -18.52 22.43
CA GLY A 402 -30.52 -18.65 23.81
C GLY A 402 -30.37 -17.37 24.61
N GLU A 403 -29.82 -17.50 25.80
CA GLU A 403 -29.55 -16.34 26.66
C GLU A 403 -28.31 -15.59 26.14
N VAL A 404 -28.39 -14.25 26.17
CA VAL A 404 -27.29 -13.36 25.80
C VAL A 404 -26.96 -12.51 27.01
N ASP A 405 -25.73 -12.61 27.47
CA ASP A 405 -25.21 -11.94 28.67
C ASP A 405 -23.87 -11.23 28.40
N ILE A 406 -23.53 -10.30 29.28
CA ILE A 406 -22.26 -9.58 29.29
C ILE A 406 -21.66 -9.67 30.69
N ARG A 407 -20.33 -9.95 30.77
CA ARG A 407 -19.59 -10.05 32.05
C ARG A 407 -18.25 -9.33 31.93
N GLY A 408 -17.72 -8.97 33.10
CA GLY A 408 -16.41 -8.35 33.22
C GLY A 408 -16.46 -6.85 33.51
N GLU A 409 -15.53 -6.08 32.99
CA GLU A 409 -15.35 -4.65 33.29
C GLU A 409 -16.18 -3.77 32.34
N LEU A 410 -17.39 -3.41 32.79
CA LEU A 410 -18.41 -2.70 32.00
C LEU A 410 -18.16 -1.18 31.99
N LEU A 411 -18.39 -0.52 30.84
CA LEU A 411 -18.37 0.95 30.70
C LEU A 411 -19.70 1.60 31.16
N ARG A 412 -20.82 0.89 31.02
CA ARG A 412 -22.16 1.36 31.30
C ARG A 412 -22.96 0.29 32.05
N PRO A 413 -24.10 0.61 32.66
CA PRO A 413 -24.98 -0.38 33.29
C PRO A 413 -25.24 -1.57 32.36
N LYS A 414 -25.11 -2.78 32.91
CA LYS A 414 -25.22 -4.05 32.16
C LYS A 414 -26.47 -4.14 31.32
N GLU A 415 -27.58 -3.75 31.87
CA GLU A 415 -28.89 -3.83 31.22
C GLU A 415 -28.95 -2.97 29.95
N LYS A 416 -28.29 -1.79 29.95
CA LYS A 416 -28.17 -0.93 28.79
C LYS A 416 -27.28 -1.53 27.74
N MET A 417 -26.10 -2.02 28.14
CA MET A 417 -25.16 -2.64 27.20
C MET A 417 -25.75 -3.89 26.55
N VAL A 418 -26.40 -4.75 27.31
CA VAL A 418 -27.11 -5.93 26.79
C VAL A 418 -28.27 -5.53 25.88
N ALA A 419 -29.00 -4.43 26.17
CA ALA A 419 -30.10 -3.95 25.32
C ALA A 419 -29.62 -3.45 23.96
N ASP A 420 -28.41 -2.92 23.87
CA ASP A 420 -27.80 -2.39 22.63
C ASP A 420 -27.31 -3.51 21.69
N LEU A 421 -27.18 -4.76 22.16
CA LEU A 421 -26.70 -5.87 21.35
C LEU A 421 -27.67 -6.24 20.23
N ALA A 422 -27.19 -6.23 19.00
CA ALA A 422 -27.98 -6.56 17.83
C ALA A 422 -28.36 -8.04 17.79
N ILE A 423 -27.49 -8.93 18.31
CA ILE A 423 -27.71 -10.37 18.36
C ILE A 423 -28.98 -10.78 19.12
N ARG A 424 -29.43 -9.99 20.07
CA ARG A 424 -30.70 -10.24 20.82
C ARG A 424 -31.96 -10.23 19.94
N LYS A 425 -31.91 -9.58 18.80
CA LYS A 425 -33.02 -9.52 17.83
C LYS A 425 -33.01 -10.72 16.89
N GLU A 426 -31.94 -11.49 16.90
CA GLU A 426 -31.75 -12.65 16.02
C GLU A 426 -32.40 -13.89 16.63
N LYS A 427 -33.17 -14.63 15.82
CA LYS A 427 -33.78 -15.90 16.22
C LYS A 427 -32.82 -17.06 16.25
N PHE A 428 -31.82 -17.00 15.36
CA PHE A 428 -30.81 -18.00 15.18
C PHE A 428 -29.43 -17.42 15.43
N TYR A 429 -28.47 -18.26 15.73
CA TYR A 429 -27.07 -17.89 15.79
C TYR A 429 -26.65 -17.16 14.50
N ASN A 430 -25.99 -16.01 14.66
CA ASN A 430 -25.51 -15.21 13.54
C ASN A 430 -24.12 -14.67 13.86
N ARG A 431 -23.09 -15.30 13.23
CA ARG A 431 -21.68 -14.96 13.49
C ARG A 431 -21.34 -13.53 13.11
N GLU A 432 -21.92 -13.03 12.03
CA GLU A 432 -21.67 -11.66 11.57
C GLU A 432 -22.23 -10.62 12.53
N VAL A 433 -23.44 -10.86 13.06
CA VAL A 433 -24.04 -9.94 14.05
C VAL A 433 -23.25 -9.97 15.35
N ILE A 434 -22.78 -11.15 15.81
CA ILE A 434 -21.87 -11.26 16.98
C ILE A 434 -20.60 -10.47 16.74
N ARG A 435 -19.98 -10.59 15.55
CA ARG A 435 -18.78 -9.83 15.17
C ARG A 435 -19.04 -8.32 15.18
N GLN A 436 -20.22 -7.88 14.69
CA GLN A 436 -20.62 -6.48 14.71
C GLN A 436 -20.83 -5.98 16.14
N ASP A 437 -21.44 -6.76 17.02
CA ASP A 437 -21.60 -6.42 18.43
C ASP A 437 -20.21 -6.26 19.11
N VAL A 438 -19.28 -7.18 18.86
CA VAL A 438 -17.90 -7.08 19.35
C VAL A 438 -17.23 -5.81 18.85
N LEU A 439 -17.32 -5.51 17.55
CA LEU A 439 -16.72 -4.30 16.97
C LEU A 439 -17.35 -3.03 17.54
N GLN A 440 -18.67 -3.00 17.71
CA GLN A 440 -19.38 -1.86 18.29
C GLN A 440 -18.97 -1.63 19.75
N MET A 441 -18.89 -2.69 20.55
CA MET A 441 -18.40 -2.59 21.93
C MET A 441 -16.93 -2.14 21.96
N SER A 442 -16.06 -2.74 21.14
CA SER A 442 -14.63 -2.35 21.03
C SER A 442 -14.49 -0.88 20.65
N GLU A 443 -15.31 -0.38 19.73
CA GLU A 443 -15.36 1.03 19.36
C GLU A 443 -15.74 1.91 20.54
N GLN A 444 -16.73 1.53 21.33
CA GLN A 444 -17.13 2.27 22.53
C GLN A 444 -16.02 2.34 23.56
N TYR A 445 -15.30 1.22 23.81
CA TYR A 445 -14.13 1.20 24.70
C TYR A 445 -13.01 2.08 24.15
N SER A 446 -12.76 2.00 22.86
CA SER A 446 -11.76 2.82 22.18
C SER A 446 -12.03 4.32 22.28
N LEU A 447 -13.29 4.76 22.15
CA LEU A 447 -13.67 6.16 22.32
C LEU A 447 -13.44 6.69 23.75
N GLU A 448 -13.42 5.80 24.74
CA GLU A 448 -13.08 6.09 26.13
C GLU A 448 -11.58 5.99 26.44
N GLY A 449 -10.78 5.64 25.42
CA GLY A 449 -9.32 5.55 25.50
C GLY A 449 -8.75 4.17 25.87
N TYR A 450 -9.56 3.13 25.87
CA TYR A 450 -9.13 1.77 26.20
C TYR A 450 -8.66 1.01 24.95
N ALA A 451 -7.39 1.22 24.56
CA ALA A 451 -6.80 0.64 23.35
C ALA A 451 -6.68 -0.88 23.37
N PHE A 452 -6.53 -1.45 24.55
CA PHE A 452 -6.32 -2.89 24.76
C PHE A 452 -7.55 -3.60 25.32
N ALA A 453 -8.72 -2.99 25.16
CA ALA A 453 -9.96 -3.64 25.57
C ALA A 453 -10.17 -4.94 24.78
N GLU A 454 -10.30 -6.04 25.49
CA GLU A 454 -10.52 -7.36 24.94
C GLU A 454 -11.99 -7.75 25.14
N ILE A 455 -12.69 -8.09 24.07
CA ILE A 455 -14.09 -8.52 24.10
C ILE A 455 -14.16 -9.87 23.41
N VAL A 456 -14.38 -10.90 24.25
CA VAL A 456 -14.37 -12.29 23.80
C VAL A 456 -15.77 -12.87 23.87
N PRO A 457 -16.43 -13.18 22.72
CA PRO A 457 -17.69 -13.87 22.72
C PRO A 457 -17.49 -15.37 23.07
N GLN A 458 -18.07 -15.83 24.15
CA GLN A 458 -18.08 -17.21 24.55
C GLN A 458 -19.44 -17.86 24.20
N ILE A 459 -19.39 -18.90 23.40
CA ILE A 459 -20.54 -19.64 22.94
C ILE A 459 -20.65 -20.93 23.75
N LYS A 460 -21.81 -21.15 24.37
CA LYS A 460 -22.12 -22.38 25.12
C LYS A 460 -23.29 -23.09 24.48
N GLU A 461 -23.04 -24.31 23.99
CA GLU A 461 -24.10 -25.15 23.44
C GLU A 461 -24.97 -25.73 24.57
N ASP A 462 -26.30 -25.70 24.38
CA ASP A 462 -27.24 -26.38 25.28
C ASP A 462 -27.19 -27.91 25.05
N PRO A 463 -26.92 -28.71 26.06
CA PRO A 463 -26.87 -30.18 25.91
C PRO A 463 -28.24 -30.80 25.58
N THR A 464 -29.34 -30.07 25.75
CA THR A 464 -30.69 -30.61 25.58
C THR A 464 -31.27 -30.34 24.18
N GLY A 465 -30.66 -29.50 23.35
CA GLY A 465 -31.18 -29.18 22.02
C GLY A 465 -30.27 -28.22 21.20
N PRO A 466 -30.66 -27.91 19.97
CA PRO A 466 -29.89 -27.02 19.09
C PRO A 466 -30.13 -25.54 19.49
N LYS A 467 -29.60 -25.16 20.64
CA LYS A 467 -29.64 -23.83 21.22
C LYS A 467 -28.24 -23.45 21.70
N VAL A 468 -27.88 -22.19 21.58
CA VAL A 468 -26.59 -21.65 22.06
C VAL A 468 -26.82 -20.41 22.91
N ASP A 469 -26.19 -20.38 24.08
CA ASP A 469 -26.11 -19.21 24.94
C ASP A 469 -24.79 -18.48 24.62
N LEU A 470 -24.84 -17.15 24.70
CA LEU A 470 -23.71 -16.28 24.35
C LEU A 470 -23.36 -15.37 25.52
N VAL A 471 -22.12 -15.38 25.93
CA VAL A 471 -21.60 -14.49 26.96
C VAL A 471 -20.43 -13.70 26.39
N TYR A 472 -20.53 -12.39 26.39
CA TYR A 472 -19.38 -11.55 26.07
C TYR A 472 -18.58 -11.28 27.34
N GLU A 473 -17.33 -11.71 27.35
CA GLU A 473 -16.38 -11.39 28.41
C GLU A 473 -15.56 -10.16 28.05
N LEU A 474 -15.60 -9.16 28.92
CA LEU A 474 -15.00 -7.87 28.72
C LEU A 474 -13.86 -7.62 29.69
N LYS A 475 -12.67 -7.34 29.14
CA LYS A 475 -11.52 -6.83 29.91
C LYS A 475 -11.15 -5.47 29.35
N ARG A 476 -11.13 -4.47 30.21
CA ARG A 476 -10.97 -3.07 29.79
C ARG A 476 -9.51 -2.66 29.55
N GLY A 477 -8.61 -3.08 30.41
CA GLY A 477 -7.24 -2.62 30.41
C GLY A 477 -7.08 -1.14 30.84
N PRO A 478 -5.88 -0.57 30.81
CA PRO A 478 -5.63 0.84 31.11
C PRO A 478 -6.09 1.76 29.97
N LYS A 479 -6.33 3.03 30.30
CA LYS A 479 -6.46 4.09 29.29
C LYS A 479 -5.10 4.35 28.67
N VAL A 480 -5.04 4.53 27.37
CA VAL A 480 -3.79 4.66 26.62
C VAL A 480 -3.73 6.02 25.93
N TYR A 481 -2.55 6.63 25.92
CA TYR A 481 -2.28 7.91 25.27
C TYR A 481 -1.20 7.74 24.19
N PHE A 482 -1.32 8.47 23.10
CA PHE A 482 -0.27 8.53 22.10
C PHE A 482 0.91 9.33 22.64
N GLU A 483 2.08 8.72 22.74
CA GLU A 483 3.27 9.40 23.22
C GLU A 483 3.95 10.20 22.11
N ARG A 484 4.17 9.54 20.96
CA ARG A 484 4.85 10.11 19.80
C ARG A 484 4.31 9.54 18.50
N ILE A 485 4.35 10.36 17.44
CA ILE A 485 4.00 9.98 16.08
C ILE A 485 5.25 10.09 15.20
N ASP A 486 5.82 8.96 14.82
CA ASP A 486 6.99 8.86 13.96
C ASP A 486 6.59 8.57 12.53
N ILE A 487 6.97 9.43 11.60
CA ILE A 487 6.71 9.25 10.17
C ILE A 487 8.03 8.90 9.49
N VAL A 488 8.06 7.79 8.75
CA VAL A 488 9.26 7.29 8.07
C VAL A 488 8.94 6.88 6.64
N GLY A 489 9.95 6.94 5.76
CA GLY A 489 9.82 6.59 4.35
C GLY A 489 9.43 7.74 3.42
N ASN A 490 9.10 8.91 3.97
CA ASN A 490 8.77 10.13 3.23
C ASN A 490 10.02 10.89 2.78
N THR A 491 10.66 10.42 1.71
CA THR A 491 11.92 11.01 1.19
C THR A 491 11.70 12.32 0.42
N LYS A 492 10.54 12.46 -0.24
CA LYS A 492 10.15 13.63 -1.04
C LYS A 492 9.05 14.44 -0.36
N THR A 493 8.03 13.77 0.18
CA THR A 493 6.90 14.42 0.84
C THR A 493 7.33 14.96 2.20
N ARG A 494 7.05 16.21 2.47
CA ARG A 494 7.37 16.84 3.75
C ARG A 494 6.54 16.24 4.87
N ASP A 495 7.12 16.03 6.04
CA ASP A 495 6.46 15.50 7.25
C ASP A 495 5.11 16.20 7.53
N LYS A 496 5.06 17.52 7.50
CA LYS A 496 3.84 18.28 7.75
C LYS A 496 2.68 17.95 6.82
N VAL A 497 2.94 17.48 5.59
CA VAL A 497 1.90 17.11 4.62
C VAL A 497 1.18 15.83 5.06
N ILE A 498 1.92 14.92 5.68
CA ILE A 498 1.36 13.69 6.25
C ILE A 498 0.75 14.00 7.61
N ARG A 499 1.46 14.72 8.45
CA ARG A 499 1.08 15.01 9.84
C ARG A 499 -0.26 15.76 9.95
N ARG A 500 -0.56 16.68 9.03
CA ARG A 500 -1.83 17.44 9.01
C ARG A 500 -3.07 16.58 8.71
N GLU A 501 -2.88 15.38 8.15
CA GLU A 501 -3.98 14.44 7.86
C GLU A 501 -4.39 13.63 9.08
N PHE A 502 -3.58 13.64 10.15
CA PHE A 502 -3.91 12.97 11.39
C PHE A 502 -5.08 13.63 12.09
N LYS A 503 -5.96 12.79 12.65
CA LYS A 503 -7.05 13.17 13.57
C LYS A 503 -6.69 12.86 15.02
N VAL A 504 -5.54 12.22 15.23
CA VAL A 504 -4.93 11.96 16.54
C VAL A 504 -3.77 12.93 16.75
N ALA A 505 -3.52 13.29 18.01
CA ALA A 505 -2.43 14.17 18.40
C ALA A 505 -1.51 13.46 19.42
N GLU A 506 -0.24 13.84 19.43
CA GLU A 506 0.67 13.44 20.49
C GLU A 506 0.13 13.90 21.85
N GLN A 507 0.32 13.10 22.89
CA GLN A 507 -0.26 13.25 24.24
C GLN A 507 -1.81 13.14 24.28
N GLY A 508 -2.46 12.92 23.15
CA GLY A 508 -3.89 12.70 23.08
C GLY A 508 -4.31 11.30 23.53
N LEU A 509 -5.54 11.18 24.01
CA LEU A 509 -6.15 9.89 24.35
C LEU A 509 -6.30 9.02 23.09
N PHE A 510 -6.12 7.72 23.22
CA PHE A 510 -6.33 6.77 22.15
C PHE A 510 -7.78 6.83 21.64
N ASP A 511 -7.92 6.90 20.32
CA ASP A 511 -9.19 6.83 19.61
C ASP A 511 -8.98 6.05 18.29
N ALA A 512 -9.49 4.84 18.23
CA ALA A 512 -9.35 3.98 17.05
C ALA A 512 -10.03 4.56 15.81
N ASN A 513 -11.15 5.27 15.97
CA ASN A 513 -11.85 5.92 14.86
C ASN A 513 -11.05 7.08 14.30
N ALA A 514 -10.50 7.92 15.18
CA ALA A 514 -9.60 9.00 14.76
C ALA A 514 -8.35 8.46 14.07
N LEU A 515 -7.79 7.35 14.55
CA LEU A 515 -6.64 6.67 13.92
C LEU A 515 -7.00 6.10 12.55
N ARG A 516 -8.14 5.41 12.42
CA ARG A 516 -8.63 4.90 11.15
C ARG A 516 -8.86 6.02 10.13
N ARG A 517 -9.49 7.13 10.55
CA ARG A 517 -9.69 8.31 9.68
C ARG A 517 -8.35 8.93 9.27
N SER A 518 -7.37 8.96 10.17
CA SER A 518 -6.02 9.41 9.83
C SER A 518 -5.41 8.57 8.71
N ASN A 519 -5.51 7.24 8.83
CA ASN A 519 -5.05 6.32 7.79
C ASN A 519 -5.79 6.53 6.46
N GLU A 520 -7.12 6.65 6.49
CA GLU A 520 -7.94 6.93 5.31
C GLU A 520 -7.56 8.26 4.65
N ASN A 521 -7.31 9.32 5.42
CA ASN A 521 -6.88 10.60 4.91
C ASN A 521 -5.51 10.53 4.23
N ILE A 522 -4.53 9.86 4.85
CA ILE A 522 -3.18 9.69 4.28
C ILE A 522 -3.26 8.90 2.97
N ASN A 523 -4.02 7.80 2.94
CA ASN A 523 -4.23 7.02 1.72
C ASN A 523 -4.93 7.85 0.62
N ARG A 524 -5.86 8.72 0.99
CA ARG A 524 -6.59 9.60 0.04
C ARG A 524 -5.69 10.64 -0.62
N LEU A 525 -4.54 11.00 -0.05
CA LEU A 525 -3.55 11.85 -0.70
C LEU A 525 -3.06 11.25 -2.02
N ASP A 526 -3.05 9.93 -2.13
CA ASP A 526 -2.61 9.18 -3.31
C ASP A 526 -1.14 9.45 -3.68
N TYR A 527 -0.29 9.71 -2.66
CA TYR A 527 1.16 9.93 -2.82
C TYR A 527 1.98 8.68 -2.50
N PHE A 528 1.36 7.65 -1.94
CA PHE A 528 1.99 6.46 -1.41
C PHE A 528 1.44 5.20 -2.08
N GLU A 529 2.32 4.22 -2.36
CA GLU A 529 1.93 2.86 -2.75
C GLU A 529 1.38 2.10 -1.56
N GLU A 530 2.00 2.31 -0.39
CA GLU A 530 1.67 1.63 0.85
C GLU A 530 1.76 2.62 2.01
N VAL A 531 0.80 2.53 2.92
CA VAL A 531 0.76 3.24 4.19
C VAL A 531 0.52 2.22 5.28
N ASN A 532 1.52 1.97 6.10
CA ASN A 532 1.45 1.06 7.21
C ASN A 532 1.51 1.84 8.52
N ILE A 533 0.43 1.80 9.30
CA ILE A 533 0.35 2.41 10.61
C ILE A 533 0.42 1.30 11.66
N SER A 534 1.47 1.30 12.44
CA SER A 534 1.69 0.35 13.52
C SER A 534 1.87 1.08 14.86
N THR A 535 1.54 0.40 15.93
CA THR A 535 1.70 0.89 17.29
C THR A 535 2.80 0.10 18.01
N THR A 536 3.61 0.77 18.78
CA THR A 536 4.62 0.14 19.64
C THR A 536 4.42 0.63 21.08
N PRO A 537 4.79 -0.18 22.08
CA PRO A 537 4.75 0.26 23.47
C PRO A 537 5.52 1.57 23.66
N GLY A 538 4.96 2.48 24.47
CA GLY A 538 5.62 3.71 24.87
C GLY A 538 6.53 3.54 26.09
N SER A 539 6.89 4.64 26.70
CA SER A 539 7.76 4.68 27.90
C SER A 539 7.08 4.15 29.17
N GLN A 540 5.75 4.07 29.18
CA GLN A 540 4.91 3.59 30.29
C GLN A 540 3.80 2.68 29.75
N GLU A 541 3.18 1.88 30.62
CA GLU A 541 2.11 0.94 30.24
C GLU A 541 0.87 1.62 29.65
N ASP A 542 0.62 2.88 30.00
CA ASP A 542 -0.48 3.71 29.50
C ASP A 542 -0.08 4.57 28.27
N ARG A 543 1.09 4.32 27.67
CA ARG A 543 1.63 5.06 26.52
C ARG A 543 1.85 4.16 25.33
N MET A 544 1.59 4.70 24.13
CA MET A 544 1.93 4.04 22.87
C MET A 544 2.55 5.02 21.89
N ASN A 545 3.52 4.56 21.14
CA ASN A 545 4.07 5.28 20.00
C ASN A 545 3.36 4.83 18.72
N LEU A 546 3.10 5.77 17.85
CA LEU A 546 2.54 5.52 16.53
C LEU A 546 3.65 5.62 15.49
N LYS A 547 3.93 4.53 14.79
CA LYS A 547 4.86 4.51 13.66
C LYS A 547 4.09 4.45 12.37
N VAL A 548 4.34 5.41 11.50
CA VAL A 548 3.71 5.54 10.18
C VAL A 548 4.77 5.35 9.11
N GLU A 549 4.78 4.19 8.51
CA GLU A 549 5.70 3.85 7.43
C GLU A 549 4.98 4.07 6.10
N VAL A 550 5.57 4.91 5.25
CA VAL A 550 5.03 5.20 3.93
C VAL A 550 6.02 4.80 2.84
N LYS A 551 5.50 4.25 1.74
CA LYS A 551 6.27 3.99 0.53
C LYS A 551 5.80 4.93 -0.57
N GLU A 552 6.63 5.91 -0.92
CA GLU A 552 6.26 6.93 -1.90
C GLU A 552 6.17 6.38 -3.32
N LYS A 553 5.18 6.84 -4.07
CA LYS A 553 5.06 6.60 -5.51
C LYS A 553 5.28 7.87 -6.32
N MET A 554 5.38 7.74 -7.62
CA MET A 554 5.39 8.88 -8.52
C MET A 554 4.06 9.62 -8.46
N THR A 555 4.09 10.93 -8.17
CA THR A 555 2.91 11.80 -8.07
C THR A 555 2.66 12.62 -9.33
N GLY A 556 3.56 12.55 -10.30
CA GLY A 556 3.37 13.06 -11.65
C GLY A 556 2.52 12.09 -12.47
N SER A 557 1.58 12.63 -13.25
CA SER A 557 0.75 11.86 -14.16
C SER A 557 0.65 12.52 -15.51
N PHE A 558 0.65 11.72 -16.55
CA PHE A 558 0.31 12.09 -17.90
C PHE A 558 -0.88 11.26 -18.33
N SER A 559 -1.93 11.89 -18.83
CA SER A 559 -3.11 11.18 -19.32
C SER A 559 -3.56 11.74 -20.66
N VAL A 560 -3.97 10.85 -21.52
CA VAL A 560 -4.62 11.16 -22.79
C VAL A 560 -5.93 10.38 -22.86
N GLY A 561 -6.99 11.05 -23.22
CA GLY A 561 -8.31 10.47 -23.39
C GLY A 561 -8.95 10.92 -24.70
N ALA A 562 -9.81 10.09 -25.24
CA ALA A 562 -10.65 10.43 -26.36
C ALA A 562 -12.10 10.11 -26.04
N GLY A 563 -13.01 10.92 -26.54
CA GLY A 563 -14.43 10.76 -26.32
C GLY A 563 -15.27 11.23 -27.50
N TYR A 564 -16.57 11.07 -27.35
CA TYR A 564 -17.55 11.61 -28.28
C TYR A 564 -18.80 12.04 -27.52
N SER A 565 -19.34 13.20 -27.88
CA SER A 565 -20.62 13.65 -27.35
C SER A 565 -21.48 14.26 -28.44
N ALA A 566 -22.80 14.28 -28.24
CA ALA A 566 -23.73 14.94 -29.17
C ALA A 566 -23.49 16.47 -29.25
N VAL A 567 -22.89 17.07 -28.21
CA VAL A 567 -22.64 18.52 -28.11
C VAL A 567 -21.30 18.90 -28.74
N ASP A 568 -20.22 18.26 -28.28
CA ASP A 568 -18.85 18.62 -28.66
C ASP A 568 -18.25 17.73 -29.75
N GLN A 569 -19.00 16.73 -30.24
CA GLN A 569 -18.55 15.75 -31.24
C GLN A 569 -17.36 14.94 -30.77
N PHE A 570 -16.40 14.65 -31.66
CA PHE A 570 -15.18 13.98 -31.29
C PHE A 570 -14.30 14.89 -30.40
N THR A 571 -13.82 14.31 -29.30
CA THR A 571 -13.08 15.05 -28.28
C THR A 571 -11.76 14.33 -28.00
N LEU A 572 -10.67 15.08 -27.93
CA LEU A 572 -9.38 14.64 -27.46
C LEU A 572 -9.01 15.45 -26.20
N MET A 573 -8.61 14.75 -25.16
CA MET A 573 -8.20 15.33 -23.89
C MET A 573 -6.77 14.94 -23.56
N GLY A 574 -5.98 15.89 -23.09
CA GLY A 574 -4.64 15.67 -22.56
C GLY A 574 -4.47 16.36 -21.23
N SER A 575 -3.83 15.70 -20.28
CA SER A 575 -3.51 16.31 -18.98
C SER A 575 -2.13 15.88 -18.50
N ILE A 576 -1.37 16.87 -18.05
CA ILE A 576 -0.10 16.68 -17.33
C ILE A 576 -0.32 17.26 -15.94
N ALA A 577 -0.16 16.45 -14.92
CA ALA A 577 -0.40 16.89 -13.55
C ALA A 577 0.70 16.43 -12.60
N GLN A 578 1.09 17.29 -11.66
CA GLN A 578 1.91 16.96 -10.51
C GLN A 578 1.08 17.20 -9.24
N ARG A 579 0.77 16.14 -8.49
CA ARG A 579 -0.12 16.21 -7.32
C ARG A 579 0.58 16.57 -6.01
N ASN A 580 1.89 16.44 -5.97
CA ASN A 580 2.70 16.75 -4.80
C ASN A 580 3.93 17.58 -5.20
N LEU A 581 3.69 18.78 -5.68
CA LEU A 581 4.73 19.67 -6.20
C LEU A 581 5.72 20.01 -5.06
N PHE A 582 7.01 19.72 -5.29
CA PHE A 582 8.10 19.92 -4.32
C PHE A 582 7.87 19.26 -2.95
N GLY A 583 7.06 18.20 -2.90
CA GLY A 583 6.73 17.52 -1.65
C GLY A 583 5.85 18.32 -0.68
N ARG A 584 5.23 19.40 -1.14
CA ARG A 584 4.42 20.33 -0.31
C ARG A 584 2.93 19.99 -0.29
N GLY A 585 2.50 18.98 -1.07
CA GLY A 585 1.09 18.66 -1.24
C GLY A 585 0.35 19.61 -2.19
N GLN A 586 1.07 20.52 -2.84
CA GLN A 586 0.54 21.41 -3.85
C GLN A 586 0.27 20.64 -5.15
N ARG A 587 -0.76 21.06 -5.89
CA ARG A 587 -1.11 20.45 -7.17
C ARG A 587 -0.94 21.47 -8.29
N LEU A 588 -0.30 21.05 -9.38
CA LEU A 588 -0.18 21.80 -10.62
C LEU A 588 -0.65 20.91 -11.77
N SER A 589 -1.56 21.38 -12.61
CA SER A 589 -1.95 20.69 -13.83
C SER A 589 -2.03 21.61 -15.04
N LEU A 590 -1.68 21.07 -16.19
CA LEU A 590 -1.91 21.64 -17.50
C LEU A 590 -2.87 20.70 -18.25
N ASP A 591 -4.03 21.22 -18.59
CA ASP A 591 -5.09 20.44 -19.22
C ASP A 591 -5.43 21.03 -20.60
N ALA A 592 -5.59 20.18 -21.60
CA ALA A 592 -6.02 20.51 -22.94
C ALA A 592 -7.25 19.68 -23.30
N TYR A 593 -8.29 20.36 -23.77
CA TYR A 593 -9.53 19.77 -24.28
C TYR A 593 -9.74 20.29 -25.70
N LEU A 594 -9.78 19.39 -26.67
CA LEU A 594 -9.92 19.70 -28.09
C LEU A 594 -11.11 18.94 -28.63
N SER A 595 -12.05 19.66 -29.26
CA SER A 595 -13.21 19.05 -29.88
C SER A 595 -13.64 19.81 -31.13
N GLY A 596 -14.66 19.31 -31.82
CA GLY A 596 -15.20 19.95 -33.00
C GLY A 596 -15.72 21.37 -32.72
N ASN A 597 -16.33 21.59 -31.55
CA ASN A 597 -16.95 22.84 -31.20
C ASN A 597 -16.28 23.62 -30.06
N THR A 598 -15.34 22.98 -29.32
CA THR A 598 -14.73 23.54 -28.12
C THR A 598 -13.26 23.22 -28.03
N ASN A 599 -12.42 24.24 -27.91
CA ASN A 599 -11.00 24.08 -27.54
C ASN A 599 -10.76 24.82 -26.22
N ARG A 600 -10.21 24.12 -25.26
CA ARG A 600 -9.91 24.67 -23.94
C ARG A 600 -8.53 24.23 -23.47
N TYR A 601 -7.74 25.23 -23.07
CA TYR A 601 -6.46 25.02 -22.41
C TYR A 601 -6.54 25.63 -21.02
N SER A 602 -6.07 24.95 -20.00
CA SER A 602 -6.06 25.48 -18.64
C SER A 602 -4.83 25.06 -17.86
N LEU A 603 -4.27 26.00 -17.12
CA LEU A 603 -3.22 25.82 -16.14
C LEU A 603 -3.82 26.04 -14.77
N ASN A 604 -3.79 24.99 -13.93
CA ASN A 604 -4.41 25.02 -12.61
C ASN A 604 -3.34 24.77 -11.54
N PHE A 605 -3.32 25.63 -10.52
CA PHE A 605 -2.52 25.48 -9.33
C PHE A 605 -3.43 25.43 -8.11
N VAL A 606 -3.17 24.52 -7.17
CA VAL A 606 -3.95 24.40 -5.92
C VAL A 606 -3.00 24.17 -4.75
N GLU A 607 -3.07 25.04 -3.75
CA GLU A 607 -2.52 24.87 -2.42
C GLU A 607 -3.65 24.43 -1.47
N PRO A 608 -3.70 23.18 -1.02
CA PRO A 608 -4.82 22.68 -0.20
C PRO A 608 -4.79 23.14 1.26
N TRP A 609 -3.65 23.67 1.74
CA TRP A 609 -3.44 24.07 3.12
C TRP A 609 -2.67 25.40 3.21
N LEU A 610 -3.30 26.45 2.71
CA LEU A 610 -2.71 27.79 2.76
C LEU A 610 -2.52 28.22 4.24
N PHE A 611 -1.32 28.69 4.57
CA PHE A 611 -0.91 29.05 5.94
C PHE A 611 -1.00 27.87 6.96
N ASP A 612 -0.88 26.64 6.48
CA ASP A 612 -0.98 25.41 7.29
C ASP A 612 -2.33 25.23 8.04
N ILE A 613 -3.39 25.88 7.54
CA ILE A 613 -4.78 25.68 7.98
C ILE A 613 -5.58 25.02 6.85
N PRO A 614 -6.74 24.40 7.12
CA PRO A 614 -7.55 23.74 6.08
C PRO A 614 -8.26 24.72 5.14
N LEU A 615 -7.52 25.75 4.71
CA LEU A 615 -7.89 26.74 3.73
C LEU A 615 -7.24 26.37 2.40
N SER A 616 -8.01 25.97 1.40
CA SER A 616 -7.49 25.76 0.05
C SER A 616 -7.44 27.06 -0.72
N ALA A 617 -6.36 27.28 -1.45
CA ALA A 617 -6.25 28.37 -2.42
C ALA A 617 -5.98 27.80 -3.81
N GLY A 618 -6.74 28.21 -4.80
CA GLY A 618 -6.58 27.84 -6.20
C GLY A 618 -6.30 29.02 -7.09
N ALA A 619 -5.59 28.79 -8.18
CA ALA A 619 -5.43 29.76 -9.27
C ALA A 619 -5.53 29.00 -10.60
N THR A 620 -6.37 29.49 -11.49
CA THR A 620 -6.57 28.92 -12.82
C THR A 620 -6.36 29.99 -13.87
N LEU A 621 -5.59 29.69 -14.91
CA LEU A 621 -5.49 30.46 -16.13
C LEU A 621 -6.04 29.62 -17.27
N TYR A 622 -6.84 30.19 -18.14
CA TYR A 622 -7.42 29.46 -19.26
C TYR A 622 -7.55 30.28 -20.54
N ASN A 623 -7.52 29.55 -21.65
CA ASN A 623 -8.02 30.02 -22.94
C ASN A 623 -9.13 29.06 -23.38
N TRP A 624 -10.29 29.56 -23.71
CA TRP A 624 -11.48 28.82 -24.07
C TRP A 624 -12.11 29.36 -25.34
N ILE A 625 -12.03 28.60 -26.43
CA ILE A 625 -12.65 28.90 -27.71
C ILE A 625 -13.85 27.99 -27.86
N ARG A 626 -15.02 28.55 -28.14
CA ARG A 626 -16.24 27.76 -28.33
C ARG A 626 -17.06 28.29 -29.51
N GLN A 627 -17.35 27.38 -30.45
CA GLN A 627 -18.26 27.66 -31.56
C GLN A 627 -19.69 27.34 -31.14
N TYR A 628 -20.53 28.36 -31.16
CA TYR A 628 -21.98 28.26 -31.05
C TYR A 628 -22.61 28.26 -32.43
N ASP A 629 -23.90 27.92 -32.54
CA ASP A 629 -24.59 27.86 -33.81
C ASP A 629 -24.57 29.19 -34.56
N THR A 630 -24.58 30.31 -33.85
CA THR A 630 -24.72 31.67 -34.40
C THR A 630 -23.50 32.59 -34.16
N TYR A 631 -22.49 32.16 -33.39
CA TYR A 631 -21.30 32.98 -33.10
C TYR A 631 -20.13 32.14 -32.61
N LEU A 632 -18.93 32.71 -32.61
CA LEU A 632 -17.72 32.19 -31.99
C LEU A 632 -17.39 32.98 -30.73
N LYS A 633 -17.21 32.32 -29.60
CA LYS A 633 -16.68 32.92 -28.37
C LYS A 633 -15.24 32.50 -28.15
N ASN A 634 -14.34 33.45 -27.97
CA ASN A 634 -12.96 33.21 -27.54
C ASN A 634 -12.71 33.95 -26.23
N SER A 635 -12.43 33.23 -25.17
CA SER A 635 -12.19 33.77 -23.83
C SER A 635 -10.74 33.51 -23.40
N LEU A 636 -10.07 34.55 -22.92
CA LEU A 636 -8.83 34.44 -22.17
C LEU A 636 -9.10 34.93 -20.76
N GLY A 637 -8.93 34.06 -19.78
CA GLY A 637 -9.33 34.39 -18.42
C GLY A 637 -8.50 33.70 -17.34
N GLY A 638 -8.81 34.08 -16.11
CA GLY A 638 -8.24 33.46 -14.94
C GLY A 638 -9.13 33.61 -13.73
N SER A 639 -8.95 32.72 -12.78
CA SER A 639 -9.67 32.81 -11.51
C SER A 639 -8.73 32.50 -10.34
N VAL A 640 -9.07 33.05 -9.19
CA VAL A 640 -8.47 32.71 -7.89
C VAL A 640 -9.59 32.34 -6.96
N ASP A 641 -9.44 31.19 -6.31
CA ASP A 641 -10.43 30.66 -5.38
C ASP A 641 -9.82 30.39 -4.01
N LEU A 642 -10.60 30.66 -2.97
CA LEU A 642 -10.35 30.29 -1.59
C LEU A 642 -11.48 29.40 -1.12
N GLY A 643 -11.15 28.22 -0.60
CA GLY A 643 -12.12 27.23 -0.12
C GLY A 643 -11.84 26.84 1.33
N TYR A 644 -12.86 26.88 2.17
CA TYR A 644 -12.73 26.51 3.58
C TYR A 644 -13.81 25.50 4.00
N LEU A 645 -13.43 24.54 4.85
CA LEU A 645 -14.35 23.59 5.45
C LEU A 645 -15.12 24.31 6.58
N LEU A 646 -16.43 24.57 6.39
CA LEU A 646 -17.22 25.35 7.33
C LEU A 646 -17.72 24.50 8.49
N TRP A 647 -18.43 23.41 8.20
CA TRP A 647 -18.94 22.51 9.23
C TRP A 647 -19.12 21.07 8.72
N GLY A 648 -18.96 20.12 9.61
CA GLY A 648 -18.96 18.70 9.29
C GLY A 648 -17.84 18.32 8.33
N GLU A 649 -17.98 17.19 7.65
CA GLU A 649 -16.96 16.69 6.69
C GLU A 649 -17.29 17.05 5.24
N TYR A 650 -18.51 17.52 4.97
CA TYR A 650 -19.10 17.60 3.63
C TYR A 650 -19.40 19.02 3.17
N THR A 651 -19.35 20.03 4.07
CA THR A 651 -19.80 21.38 3.75
C THR A 651 -18.63 22.35 3.65
N ARG A 652 -18.46 22.92 2.47
CA ARG A 652 -17.38 23.88 2.17
C ARG A 652 -17.95 25.18 1.64
N GLY A 653 -17.33 26.30 2.02
CA GLY A 653 -17.55 27.61 1.45
C GLY A 653 -16.41 27.96 0.52
N TYR A 654 -16.72 28.64 -0.58
CA TYR A 654 -15.74 29.15 -1.54
C TYR A 654 -15.98 30.63 -1.84
N VAL A 655 -14.89 31.34 -2.00
CA VAL A 655 -14.86 32.70 -2.57
C VAL A 655 -14.01 32.62 -3.83
N THR A 656 -14.58 32.92 -4.97
CA THR A 656 -13.88 32.88 -6.26
C THR A 656 -13.92 34.24 -6.91
N TYR A 657 -12.78 34.80 -7.23
CA TYR A 657 -12.67 35.96 -8.14
C TYR A 657 -12.34 35.45 -9.54
N THR A 658 -13.06 35.94 -10.53
CA THR A 658 -12.85 35.58 -11.95
C THR A 658 -12.67 36.83 -12.78
N TYR A 659 -11.70 36.80 -13.67
CA TYR A 659 -11.52 37.79 -14.75
C TYR A 659 -11.56 37.03 -16.08
N ASP A 660 -12.51 37.36 -16.96
CA ASP A 660 -12.72 36.76 -18.28
C ASP A 660 -12.80 37.83 -19.34
N ASP A 661 -11.87 37.84 -20.28
CA ASP A 661 -11.89 38.67 -21.49
C ASP A 661 -12.41 37.81 -22.63
N ALA A 662 -13.69 37.96 -22.95
CA ALA A 662 -14.39 37.20 -23.95
C ALA A 662 -14.63 38.05 -25.22
N ASN A 663 -14.13 37.57 -26.35
CA ASN A 663 -14.37 38.15 -27.64
C ASN A 663 -15.39 37.34 -28.42
N VAL A 664 -16.54 37.94 -28.74
CA VAL A 664 -17.63 37.35 -29.52
C VAL A 664 -17.50 37.81 -30.95
N THR A 665 -17.21 36.87 -31.84
CA THR A 665 -16.97 37.08 -33.26
C THR A 665 -17.84 36.18 -34.14
N GLU A 666 -17.76 36.28 -35.43
CA GLU A 666 -18.51 35.45 -36.41
C GLU A 666 -20.02 35.40 -36.14
N VAL A 667 -20.58 36.54 -35.72
CA VAL A 667 -22.00 36.64 -35.42
C VAL A 667 -22.77 36.62 -36.72
N LYS A 668 -23.62 35.58 -36.90
CA LYS A 668 -24.43 35.42 -38.11
C LYS A 668 -25.57 36.39 -38.17
N ASP A 669 -26.02 36.74 -39.38
CA ASP A 669 -27.13 37.70 -39.60
C ASP A 669 -28.46 37.27 -38.95
N ASN A 670 -28.70 35.95 -38.84
CA ASN A 670 -29.87 35.38 -38.17
C ASN A 670 -29.72 35.21 -36.65
N ALA A 671 -28.62 35.70 -36.06
CA ALA A 671 -28.46 35.64 -34.62
C ALA A 671 -29.50 36.53 -33.91
N PRO A 672 -29.97 36.17 -32.70
CA PRO A 672 -30.81 37.00 -31.84
C PRO A 672 -30.21 38.35 -31.50
N ALA A 673 -31.07 39.31 -31.13
CA ALA A 673 -30.67 40.67 -30.80
C ALA A 673 -29.62 40.68 -29.66
N GLN A 674 -29.83 39.95 -28.58
CA GLN A 674 -28.91 39.90 -27.43
C GLN A 674 -27.51 39.39 -27.81
N ILE A 675 -27.43 38.40 -28.73
CA ILE A 675 -26.16 37.90 -29.23
C ILE A 675 -25.44 38.96 -30.09
N LYS A 676 -26.16 39.68 -30.93
CA LYS A 676 -25.62 40.82 -31.71
C LYS A 676 -25.10 41.94 -30.81
N GLU A 677 -25.80 42.26 -29.73
CA GLU A 677 -25.39 43.21 -28.72
C GLU A 677 -24.17 42.75 -27.92
N SER A 678 -23.97 41.40 -27.80
CA SER A 678 -22.82 40.81 -27.19
C SER A 678 -21.57 40.76 -28.09
N ALA A 679 -21.68 41.12 -29.35
CA ALA A 679 -20.56 41.12 -30.31
C ALA A 679 -19.39 41.98 -29.84
N GLY A 680 -18.17 41.53 -30.11
CA GLY A 680 -16.92 42.15 -29.73
C GLY A 680 -16.45 41.75 -28.31
N ILE A 681 -15.66 42.59 -27.71
CA ILE A 681 -14.99 42.31 -26.40
C ILE A 681 -15.97 42.55 -25.25
N ASN A 682 -16.11 41.57 -24.40
CA ASN A 682 -16.89 41.65 -23.17
C ASN A 682 -16.00 41.19 -22.02
N ILE A 683 -15.76 42.06 -21.05
CA ILE A 683 -14.93 41.74 -19.87
C ILE A 683 -15.85 41.48 -18.70
N THR A 684 -15.75 40.25 -18.15
CA THR A 684 -16.45 39.87 -16.92
C THR A 684 -15.45 39.81 -15.78
N SER A 685 -15.59 40.74 -14.84
CA SER A 685 -14.83 40.76 -13.60
C SER A 685 -15.80 40.53 -12.44
N SER A 686 -15.71 39.37 -11.79
CA SER A 686 -16.72 38.95 -10.83
C SER A 686 -16.14 38.31 -9.55
N VAL A 687 -16.92 38.43 -8.48
CA VAL A 687 -16.71 37.68 -7.22
C VAL A 687 -17.92 36.80 -7.00
N ARG A 688 -17.64 35.47 -6.77
CA ARG A 688 -18.65 34.47 -6.50
C ARG A 688 -18.43 33.87 -5.11
N LEU A 689 -19.48 33.89 -4.30
CA LEU A 689 -19.57 33.17 -3.04
C LEU A 689 -20.34 31.88 -3.29
N THR A 690 -19.80 30.74 -2.88
CA THR A 690 -20.43 29.43 -3.07
C THR A 690 -20.43 28.65 -1.77
N LEU A 691 -21.59 28.13 -1.36
CA LEU A 691 -21.75 27.14 -0.32
C LEU A 691 -22.06 25.80 -0.98
N ARG A 692 -21.27 24.78 -0.71
CA ARG A 692 -21.43 23.45 -1.29
C ARG A 692 -21.36 22.36 -0.23
N ARG A 693 -22.35 21.47 -0.22
CA ARG A 693 -22.37 20.26 0.56
C ARG A 693 -22.45 19.04 -0.36
N ASP A 694 -21.42 18.18 -0.30
CA ASP A 694 -21.33 16.96 -1.12
C ASP A 694 -21.13 15.75 -0.23
N SER A 695 -22.19 14.99 0.00
CA SER A 695 -22.23 13.79 0.83
C SER A 695 -22.44 12.51 0.02
N ARG A 696 -22.17 12.54 -1.28
CA ARG A 696 -22.30 11.37 -2.15
C ARG A 696 -21.30 10.29 -1.76
N ASP A 697 -21.72 9.03 -1.81
CA ASP A 697 -20.88 7.86 -1.53
C ASP A 697 -19.77 7.69 -2.57
N VAL A 698 -20.09 7.86 -3.86
CA VAL A 698 -19.15 7.79 -4.98
C VAL A 698 -19.49 8.89 -5.99
N LEU A 699 -18.48 9.55 -6.56
CA LEU A 699 -18.69 10.71 -7.45
C LEU A 699 -19.39 10.34 -8.77
N PHE A 700 -19.03 9.21 -9.39
CA PHE A 700 -19.51 8.87 -10.74
C PHE A 700 -20.62 7.81 -10.79
N ASN A 701 -20.77 7.00 -9.75
CA ASN A 701 -21.77 5.93 -9.68
C ASN A 701 -22.49 6.01 -8.33
N THR A 702 -23.06 7.17 -8.05
CA THR A 702 -23.69 7.48 -6.77
C THR A 702 -24.92 6.62 -6.54
N ASN A 703 -25.03 6.01 -5.36
CA ASN A 703 -26.21 5.26 -4.93
C ASN A 703 -26.92 5.92 -3.75
N LYS A 704 -26.19 6.70 -2.93
CA LYS A 704 -26.78 7.44 -1.81
C LYS A 704 -26.03 8.73 -1.54
N GLY A 705 -26.70 9.66 -0.86
CA GLY A 705 -26.14 10.95 -0.47
C GLY A 705 -26.69 12.10 -1.29
N SER A 706 -26.12 13.27 -1.16
CA SER A 706 -26.63 14.47 -1.81
C SER A 706 -25.52 15.42 -2.24
N LEU A 707 -25.79 16.16 -3.29
CA LEU A 707 -25.01 17.31 -3.74
C LEU A 707 -25.92 18.55 -3.70
N ASN A 708 -25.60 19.47 -2.80
CA ASN A 708 -26.34 20.71 -2.62
C ASN A 708 -25.39 21.88 -2.79
N SER A 709 -25.78 22.90 -3.54
CA SER A 709 -24.97 24.11 -3.74
C SER A 709 -25.84 25.35 -3.84
N ALA A 710 -25.35 26.44 -3.30
CA ALA A 710 -25.91 27.76 -3.49
C ALA A 710 -24.79 28.74 -3.74
N SER A 711 -24.94 29.63 -4.73
CA SER A 711 -23.95 30.65 -5.04
C SER A 711 -24.59 31.97 -5.37
N VAL A 712 -23.86 33.04 -5.03
CA VAL A 712 -24.13 34.41 -5.42
C VAL A 712 -22.88 34.95 -6.09
N GLU A 713 -23.03 35.47 -7.29
CA GLU A 713 -21.95 36.08 -8.09
C GLU A 713 -22.31 37.49 -8.41
N TYR A 714 -21.41 38.39 -8.11
CA TYR A 714 -21.52 39.82 -8.48
C TYR A 714 -20.44 40.18 -9.50
N ALA A 715 -20.85 40.73 -10.64
CA ALA A 715 -19.97 41.12 -11.73
C ALA A 715 -20.12 42.63 -12.04
N GLY A 716 -19.02 43.28 -12.36
CA GLY A 716 -19.01 44.69 -12.73
C GLY A 716 -18.95 45.66 -11.54
N GLY A 717 -19.46 46.86 -11.70
CA GLY A 717 -19.41 47.93 -10.71
C GLY A 717 -17.99 48.21 -10.23
N PRO A 718 -17.73 48.14 -8.92
CA PRO A 718 -16.38 48.41 -8.37
C PRO A 718 -15.32 47.39 -8.81
N LEU A 719 -15.71 46.22 -9.33
CA LEU A 719 -14.77 45.23 -9.84
C LEU A 719 -14.29 45.55 -11.26
N GLY A 720 -14.94 46.51 -11.93
CA GLY A 720 -14.65 46.82 -13.33
C GLY A 720 -15.26 45.81 -14.31
N GLY A 721 -14.85 45.89 -15.57
CA GLY A 721 -15.38 45.08 -16.66
C GLY A 721 -16.60 45.68 -17.33
N THR A 722 -17.06 45.07 -18.42
CA THR A 722 -18.23 45.51 -19.21
C THR A 722 -19.51 44.78 -18.83
N SER A 723 -19.41 43.59 -18.28
CA SER A 723 -20.52 42.78 -17.80
C SER A 723 -20.95 43.22 -16.40
N GLN A 724 -22.25 43.45 -16.17
CA GLN A 724 -22.78 44.02 -14.92
C GLN A 724 -24.04 43.29 -14.48
N PHE A 725 -23.87 42.35 -13.54
CA PHE A 725 -25.01 41.56 -13.04
C PHE A 725 -24.75 40.99 -11.63
N THR A 726 -25.86 40.58 -11.01
CA THR A 726 -25.79 39.67 -9.86
C THR A 726 -26.51 38.37 -10.22
N ARG A 727 -25.81 37.23 -10.14
CA ARG A 727 -26.35 35.94 -10.49
C ARG A 727 -26.51 35.09 -9.22
N TYR A 728 -27.70 34.59 -8.98
CA TYR A 728 -28.06 33.64 -7.93
C TYR A 728 -28.25 32.28 -8.57
N LEU A 729 -27.62 31.24 -8.02
CA LEU A 729 -27.78 29.88 -8.51
C LEU A 729 -27.88 28.94 -7.32
N ALA A 730 -28.93 28.11 -7.28
CA ALA A 730 -29.10 27.07 -6.26
C ALA A 730 -29.41 25.74 -6.94
N GLY A 731 -28.84 24.66 -6.42
CA GLY A 731 -29.07 23.31 -6.90
C GLY A 731 -29.06 22.31 -5.74
N SER A 732 -29.97 21.33 -5.81
CA SER A 732 -30.09 20.29 -4.78
C SER A 732 -30.41 18.94 -5.42
N GLY A 733 -29.46 18.02 -5.38
CA GLY A 733 -29.58 16.66 -5.94
C GLY A 733 -29.44 15.61 -4.84
N TRP A 734 -30.37 14.68 -4.78
CA TRP A 734 -30.45 13.64 -3.79
C TRP A 734 -30.51 12.25 -4.42
N TYR A 735 -29.61 11.35 -3.97
CA TYR A 735 -29.59 9.94 -4.32
C TYR A 735 -30.02 9.12 -3.12
N PHE A 736 -30.96 8.20 -3.31
CA PHE A 736 -31.43 7.31 -2.27
C PHE A 736 -31.61 5.89 -2.79
N PRO A 737 -31.11 4.89 -2.05
CA PRO A 737 -31.28 3.50 -2.42
C PRO A 737 -32.74 3.11 -2.28
N LEU A 738 -33.25 2.40 -3.28
CA LEU A 738 -34.56 1.80 -3.30
C LEU A 738 -34.44 0.28 -3.17
N PHE A 739 -35.51 -0.43 -3.42
CA PHE A 739 -35.56 -1.89 -3.37
C PHE A 739 -34.73 -2.54 -4.51
N TRP A 740 -34.26 -3.76 -4.30
CA TRP A 740 -33.54 -4.59 -5.28
C TRP A 740 -32.28 -3.98 -5.89
N GLY A 741 -31.58 -3.14 -5.14
CA GLY A 741 -30.35 -2.49 -5.59
C GLY A 741 -30.56 -1.38 -6.62
N THR A 742 -31.79 -0.84 -6.72
CA THR A 742 -32.09 0.33 -7.54
C THR A 742 -31.84 1.63 -6.78
N THR A 743 -31.70 2.73 -7.51
CA THR A 743 -31.43 4.07 -6.95
C THR A 743 -32.42 5.08 -7.50
N GLY A 744 -33.03 5.85 -6.61
CA GLY A 744 -33.80 7.05 -6.96
C GLY A 744 -32.90 8.27 -6.97
N PHE A 745 -33.09 9.16 -7.92
CA PHE A 745 -32.42 10.47 -7.97
C PHE A 745 -33.45 11.57 -8.21
N ILE A 746 -33.39 12.60 -7.40
CA ILE A 746 -34.20 13.82 -7.53
C ILE A 746 -33.25 15.00 -7.56
N ASN A 747 -33.39 15.88 -8.53
CA ASN A 747 -32.61 17.10 -8.64
C ASN A 747 -33.52 18.29 -8.95
N GLY A 748 -33.27 19.38 -8.26
CA GLY A 748 -33.84 20.67 -8.54
C GLY A 748 -32.75 21.73 -8.69
N LYS A 749 -32.87 22.61 -9.68
CA LYS A 749 -31.96 23.72 -9.91
C LYS A 749 -32.75 24.98 -10.27
N ALA A 750 -32.39 26.10 -9.66
CA ALA A 750 -32.98 27.39 -9.94
C ALA A 750 -31.89 28.44 -10.06
N GLY A 751 -32.05 29.36 -11.00
CA GLY A 751 -31.14 30.46 -11.24
C GLY A 751 -31.91 31.78 -11.47
N TYR A 752 -31.32 32.89 -11.04
CA TYR A 752 -31.85 34.22 -11.21
C TYR A 752 -30.71 35.21 -11.44
N ILE A 753 -30.83 36.03 -12.47
CA ILE A 753 -29.90 37.13 -12.80
C ILE A 753 -30.61 38.44 -12.58
N VAL A 754 -29.96 39.34 -11.85
CA VAL A 754 -30.32 40.74 -11.75
C VAL A 754 -29.36 41.53 -12.62
N GLU A 755 -29.86 42.09 -13.68
CA GLU A 755 -29.07 42.95 -14.56
C GLU A 755 -28.84 44.33 -13.93
N HIS A 756 -27.60 44.80 -13.90
CA HIS A 756 -27.23 46.13 -13.47
C HIS A 756 -26.73 46.99 -14.63
N GLY A 757 -26.58 46.37 -15.80
CA GLY A 757 -26.09 46.94 -17.04
C GLY A 757 -26.00 45.91 -18.15
N LYS A 758 -24.98 45.94 -18.99
CA LYS A 758 -24.78 44.93 -20.05
C LYS A 758 -24.55 43.55 -19.49
N VAL A 759 -25.35 42.59 -19.90
CA VAL A 759 -25.15 41.14 -19.61
C VAL A 759 -25.02 40.41 -20.94
N PRO A 760 -23.84 39.90 -21.28
CA PRO A 760 -23.67 39.09 -22.51
C PRO A 760 -24.56 37.84 -22.50
N ASP A 761 -25.09 37.49 -23.66
CA ASP A 761 -26.02 36.39 -23.82
C ASP A 761 -25.48 35.04 -23.27
N TYR A 762 -24.19 34.80 -23.45
CA TYR A 762 -23.53 33.60 -22.95
C TYR A 762 -23.39 33.52 -21.40
N GLU A 763 -23.69 34.59 -20.66
CA GLU A 763 -23.80 34.61 -19.19
C GLU A 763 -25.20 34.29 -18.71
N LYS A 764 -26.18 34.28 -19.57
CA LYS A 764 -27.60 34.01 -19.29
C LYS A 764 -27.88 32.48 -19.19
N PHE A 765 -29.05 32.12 -18.76
CA PHE A 765 -29.46 30.75 -18.59
C PHE A 765 -30.05 30.16 -19.86
N TYR A 766 -29.67 28.90 -20.11
CA TYR A 766 -30.23 28.01 -21.10
C TYR A 766 -30.48 26.63 -20.51
N LEU A 767 -31.45 25.91 -21.06
CA LEU A 767 -31.70 24.48 -20.78
C LEU A 767 -31.65 23.70 -22.12
N GLY A 768 -31.72 22.37 -21.99
CA GLY A 768 -31.58 21.39 -23.08
C GLY A 768 -30.27 20.63 -23.00
N GLY A 769 -30.27 19.41 -23.51
CA GLY A 769 -29.12 18.52 -23.52
C GLY A 769 -29.04 17.56 -22.31
N ILE A 770 -28.10 16.64 -22.39
CA ILE A 770 -27.97 15.45 -21.53
C ILE A 770 -27.88 15.77 -20.01
N ASN A 771 -27.44 16.97 -19.64
CA ASN A 771 -27.22 17.38 -18.25
C ASN A 771 -28.30 18.34 -17.70
N SER A 772 -29.35 18.63 -18.49
CA SER A 772 -30.41 19.53 -18.03
C SER A 772 -31.80 18.99 -18.40
N LEU A 773 -32.27 19.21 -19.61
CA LEU A 773 -33.57 18.82 -20.09
C LEU A 773 -33.41 17.91 -21.31
N ARG A 774 -33.39 16.60 -21.10
CA ARG A 774 -33.21 15.60 -22.16
C ARG A 774 -34.45 15.55 -23.04
N GLY A 775 -34.28 15.25 -24.31
CA GLY A 775 -35.35 15.39 -25.33
C GLY A 775 -35.26 16.69 -26.09
N TYR A 776 -34.58 17.70 -25.55
CA TYR A 776 -34.24 18.95 -26.24
C TYR A 776 -32.72 19.00 -26.50
N LYS A 777 -32.33 19.57 -27.66
CA LYS A 777 -30.91 19.76 -27.96
C LYS A 777 -30.26 20.72 -26.98
N TYR A 778 -28.95 20.67 -26.90
CA TYR A 778 -28.16 21.52 -26.00
C TYR A 778 -28.42 23.02 -26.28
N ASN A 779 -28.75 23.78 -25.22
CA ASN A 779 -29.03 25.21 -25.25
C ASN A 779 -30.17 25.62 -26.21
N THR A 780 -31.16 24.76 -26.47
CA THR A 780 -32.32 25.11 -27.33
C THR A 780 -33.57 25.44 -26.53
N VAL A 781 -33.50 25.42 -25.21
CA VAL A 781 -34.58 25.88 -24.32
C VAL A 781 -34.14 27.20 -23.67
N GLY A 782 -34.75 28.27 -24.05
CA GLY A 782 -34.49 29.63 -23.60
C GLY A 782 -35.65 30.51 -23.97
N VAL A 783 -35.41 31.83 -24.01
CA VAL A 783 -36.38 32.81 -24.45
C VAL A 783 -36.35 32.92 -25.97
N LEU A 784 -37.48 33.12 -26.60
CA LEU A 784 -37.54 33.32 -28.04
C LEU A 784 -37.43 34.81 -28.39
N ASP A 785 -36.45 35.21 -29.22
CA ASP A 785 -36.36 36.54 -29.78
C ASP A 785 -37.58 36.75 -30.73
N PRO A 786 -38.44 37.73 -30.45
CA PRO A 786 -39.65 37.96 -31.26
C PRO A 786 -39.39 38.29 -32.72
N LYS A 787 -38.21 38.81 -33.05
CA LYS A 787 -37.86 39.25 -34.41
C LYS A 787 -37.27 38.10 -35.25
N THR A 788 -36.43 37.32 -34.69
CA THR A 788 -35.70 36.25 -35.42
C THR A 788 -36.31 34.87 -35.19
N GLY A 789 -37.10 34.68 -34.13
CA GLY A 789 -37.62 33.37 -33.73
C GLY A 789 -36.54 32.41 -33.18
N GLN A 790 -35.34 32.94 -32.99
CA GLN A 790 -34.22 32.14 -32.44
C GLN A 790 -34.21 32.19 -30.93
N VAL A 791 -33.59 31.18 -30.30
CA VAL A 791 -33.48 31.05 -28.85
C VAL A 791 -32.31 31.91 -28.34
N GLU A 792 -32.58 32.72 -27.33
CA GLU A 792 -31.62 33.51 -26.56
C GLU A 792 -31.69 33.16 -25.08
N GLY A 793 -30.69 33.58 -24.32
CA GLY A 793 -30.62 33.31 -22.89
C GLY A 793 -31.61 34.11 -22.08
N GLY A 794 -32.15 33.51 -20.99
CA GLY A 794 -33.03 34.21 -20.04
C GLY A 794 -32.37 34.41 -18.69
N ASP A 795 -32.98 35.30 -17.90
CA ASP A 795 -32.46 35.70 -16.59
C ASP A 795 -32.99 34.83 -15.45
N GLN A 796 -34.01 34.04 -15.70
CA GLN A 796 -34.56 33.11 -14.71
C GLN A 796 -34.60 31.70 -15.28
N MET A 797 -34.24 30.73 -14.46
CA MET A 797 -34.20 29.29 -14.83
C MET A 797 -34.74 28.45 -13.69
N VAL A 798 -35.61 27.48 -14.02
CA VAL A 798 -36.02 26.43 -13.11
C VAL A 798 -35.94 25.07 -13.83
N GLN A 799 -35.33 24.11 -13.18
CA GLN A 799 -35.11 22.76 -13.70
C GLN A 799 -35.39 21.72 -12.64
N PHE A 800 -36.07 20.65 -13.02
CA PHE A 800 -36.30 19.46 -12.23
C PHE A 800 -35.95 18.21 -13.00
N ASN A 801 -35.28 17.24 -12.33
CA ASN A 801 -34.97 15.92 -12.88
C ASN A 801 -35.39 14.87 -11.88
N LEU A 802 -36.06 13.84 -12.34
CA LEU A 802 -36.37 12.64 -11.58
C LEU A 802 -35.83 11.43 -12.33
N GLU A 803 -35.06 10.59 -11.66
CA GLU A 803 -34.52 9.39 -12.29
C GLU A 803 -34.78 8.14 -11.42
N TYR A 804 -35.09 7.04 -12.08
CA TYR A 804 -35.09 5.70 -11.53
C TYR A 804 -34.00 4.89 -12.22
N ILE A 805 -32.96 4.54 -11.45
CA ILE A 805 -31.74 3.87 -11.93
C ILE A 805 -31.77 2.43 -11.45
N PHE A 806 -31.62 1.47 -12.35
CA PHE A 806 -31.67 0.06 -12.05
C PHE A 806 -30.53 -0.70 -12.71
N PRO A 807 -29.97 -1.74 -12.08
CA PRO A 807 -28.92 -2.54 -12.67
C PRO A 807 -29.48 -3.42 -13.79
N ILE A 808 -28.84 -3.40 -14.96
CA ILE A 808 -29.10 -4.35 -16.06
C ILE A 808 -28.12 -5.51 -15.96
N PHE A 809 -26.80 -5.18 -15.92
CA PHE A 809 -25.73 -6.15 -15.73
C PHE A 809 -24.85 -5.67 -14.58
N HIS A 810 -25.08 -6.21 -13.39
CA HIS A 810 -24.41 -5.76 -12.17
C HIS A 810 -22.88 -5.92 -12.25
N SER A 811 -22.42 -7.08 -12.72
CA SER A 811 -21.00 -7.41 -12.84
C SER A 811 -20.25 -6.56 -13.89
N ALA A 812 -20.96 -6.10 -14.91
CA ALA A 812 -20.40 -5.28 -15.99
C ALA A 812 -20.54 -3.76 -15.75
N GLY A 813 -21.19 -3.34 -14.65
CA GLY A 813 -21.43 -1.92 -14.37
C GLY A 813 -22.43 -1.25 -15.32
N VAL A 814 -23.35 -2.02 -15.93
CA VAL A 814 -24.38 -1.50 -16.86
C VAL A 814 -25.67 -1.27 -16.11
N LYS A 815 -26.16 -0.03 -16.15
CA LYS A 815 -27.42 0.41 -15.51
C LYS A 815 -28.39 0.95 -16.54
N GLY A 816 -29.66 0.67 -16.32
CA GLY A 816 -30.76 1.34 -17.02
C GLY A 816 -31.21 2.57 -16.24
N VAL A 817 -31.72 3.54 -16.94
CA VAL A 817 -32.32 4.73 -16.35
C VAL A 817 -33.65 5.02 -16.99
N LEU A 818 -34.68 5.32 -16.19
CA LEU A 818 -35.91 5.96 -16.60
C LEU A 818 -35.91 7.36 -16.01
N PHE A 819 -36.29 8.36 -16.78
CA PHE A 819 -36.22 9.73 -16.30
C PHE A 819 -37.45 10.55 -16.70
N PHE A 820 -37.73 11.56 -15.91
CA PHE A 820 -38.62 12.66 -16.18
C PHE A 820 -37.86 13.97 -15.92
N ASP A 821 -37.83 14.86 -16.92
CA ASP A 821 -37.20 16.17 -16.80
C ASP A 821 -38.26 17.25 -17.07
N ALA A 822 -38.18 18.33 -16.31
CA ALA A 822 -39.09 19.48 -16.48
C ALA A 822 -38.35 20.77 -16.20
N GLY A 823 -38.59 21.80 -16.97
CA GLY A 823 -37.94 23.09 -16.74
C GLY A 823 -38.28 24.13 -17.80
N ASN A 824 -37.94 25.34 -17.50
CA ASN A 824 -38.03 26.46 -18.46
C ASN A 824 -37.10 27.62 -18.08
N VAL A 825 -36.95 28.54 -19.00
CA VAL A 825 -36.18 29.75 -18.89
C VAL A 825 -37.13 30.92 -19.18
N TYR A 826 -36.96 32.01 -18.44
CA TYR A 826 -37.89 33.17 -18.49
C TYR A 826 -37.10 34.48 -18.57
N ASN A 827 -37.79 35.53 -19.10
CA ASN A 827 -37.28 36.88 -19.10
C ASN A 827 -37.28 37.53 -17.70
N PRO A 828 -36.54 38.64 -17.51
CA PRO A 828 -36.59 39.45 -16.30
C PRO A 828 -38.01 39.87 -15.94
N GLY A 829 -38.42 39.69 -14.69
CA GLY A 829 -39.77 40.09 -14.22
C GLY A 829 -40.92 39.24 -14.70
N GLU A 830 -40.70 38.25 -15.56
CA GLU A 830 -41.73 37.29 -15.97
C GLU A 830 -42.03 36.32 -14.82
N ALA A 831 -43.32 36.08 -14.58
CA ALA A 831 -43.73 35.15 -13.54
C ALA A 831 -43.39 33.71 -13.93
N ILE A 832 -42.79 32.93 -13.01
CA ILE A 832 -42.50 31.51 -13.23
C ILE A 832 -43.83 30.75 -13.39
N ASN A 833 -44.07 30.29 -14.61
CA ASN A 833 -45.26 29.49 -14.92
C ASN A 833 -44.91 28.00 -14.97
N PHE A 834 -45.26 27.29 -13.89
CA PHE A 834 -45.06 25.83 -13.81
C PHE A 834 -45.85 25.04 -14.85
N GLY A 835 -47.01 25.55 -15.27
CA GLY A 835 -47.84 24.95 -16.33
C GLY A 835 -47.22 25.10 -17.72
N GLY A 836 -46.30 26.05 -17.91
CA GLY A 836 -45.57 26.29 -19.12
C GLY A 836 -44.20 25.55 -19.18
N PHE A 837 -43.87 24.69 -18.27
CA PHE A 837 -42.62 23.94 -18.30
C PHE A 837 -42.58 23.03 -19.50
N LYS A 838 -41.43 23.06 -20.19
CA LYS A 838 -41.06 22.04 -21.15
C LYS A 838 -40.79 20.75 -20.39
N GLN A 839 -41.37 19.64 -20.81
CA GLN A 839 -41.33 18.39 -20.10
C GLN A 839 -40.91 17.26 -21.04
N SER A 840 -40.11 16.34 -20.52
CA SER A 840 -39.71 15.15 -21.25
C SER A 840 -39.68 13.93 -20.34
N VAL A 841 -39.97 12.78 -20.94
CA VAL A 841 -39.76 11.47 -20.34
C VAL A 841 -38.81 10.69 -21.22
N GLY A 842 -38.12 9.75 -20.63
CA GLY A 842 -37.23 8.95 -21.45
C GLY A 842 -36.61 7.77 -20.73
N LEU A 843 -35.81 7.07 -21.49
CA LEU A 843 -35.07 5.92 -21.01
C LEU A 843 -33.63 6.00 -21.52
N GLY A 844 -32.74 5.30 -20.81
CA GLY A 844 -31.33 5.29 -21.21
C GLY A 844 -30.56 4.13 -20.63
N VAL A 845 -29.34 3.99 -21.13
CA VAL A 845 -28.36 3.04 -20.63
C VAL A 845 -27.10 3.81 -20.23
N ARG A 846 -26.63 3.52 -19.04
CA ARG A 846 -25.35 4.02 -18.51
C ARG A 846 -24.42 2.86 -18.28
N TRP A 847 -23.25 2.90 -18.85
CA TRP A 847 -22.21 1.90 -18.65
C TRP A 847 -20.97 2.53 -18.03
N TYR A 848 -20.65 2.11 -16.82
CA TYR A 848 -19.44 2.52 -16.12
C TYR A 848 -18.29 1.59 -16.52
N SER A 849 -17.76 1.82 -17.72
CA SER A 849 -16.70 0.98 -18.30
C SER A 849 -15.31 1.34 -17.77
N PRO A 850 -14.31 0.44 -17.88
CA PRO A 850 -12.91 0.75 -17.57
C PRO A 850 -12.33 1.92 -18.38
N MET A 851 -12.88 2.22 -19.54
CA MET A 851 -12.48 3.33 -20.40
C MET A 851 -13.19 4.65 -20.06
N GLY A 852 -14.06 4.66 -19.05
CA GLY A 852 -14.86 5.80 -18.63
C GLY A 852 -16.37 5.57 -18.74
N PRO A 853 -17.17 6.52 -18.23
CA PRO A 853 -18.63 6.42 -18.29
C PRO A 853 -19.13 6.61 -19.72
N LEU A 854 -20.11 5.80 -20.10
CA LEU A 854 -20.84 5.88 -21.34
C LEU A 854 -22.31 6.08 -21.03
N ARG A 855 -22.95 7.04 -21.69
CA ARG A 855 -24.40 7.34 -21.58
C ARG A 855 -25.03 7.36 -22.97
N LEU A 856 -26.14 6.65 -23.10
CA LEU A 856 -27.03 6.73 -24.24
C LEU A 856 -28.45 6.90 -23.67
N GLU A 857 -29.03 8.04 -23.90
CA GLU A 857 -30.33 8.42 -23.33
C GLU A 857 -31.26 8.97 -24.42
N TRP A 858 -32.51 8.56 -24.41
CA TRP A 858 -33.49 8.94 -25.39
C TRP A 858 -34.67 9.61 -24.68
N GLY A 859 -34.85 10.91 -24.95
CA GLY A 859 -35.90 11.72 -24.36
C GLY A 859 -37.02 12.01 -25.36
N PHE A 860 -38.25 11.91 -24.89
CA PHE A 860 -39.49 12.25 -25.61
C PHE A 860 -40.12 13.46 -24.96
N ASN A 861 -40.40 14.47 -25.76
CA ASN A 861 -41.07 15.67 -25.27
C ASN A 861 -42.59 15.42 -25.15
N ILE A 862 -43.11 15.69 -23.94
CA ILE A 862 -44.54 15.41 -23.65
C ILE A 862 -45.46 16.41 -24.36
N ASN A 863 -45.10 17.68 -24.30
CA ASN A 863 -45.89 18.80 -24.90
C ASN A 863 -44.96 19.69 -25.73
N PRO A 864 -44.46 19.20 -26.90
CA PRO A 864 -43.61 20.00 -27.77
C PRO A 864 -44.36 21.24 -28.32
N GLN A 865 -43.74 22.40 -28.22
CA GLN A 865 -44.21 23.63 -28.84
C GLN A 865 -43.82 23.63 -30.32
N PRO A 866 -44.45 24.50 -31.16
CA PRO A 866 -44.03 24.63 -32.55
C PRO A 866 -42.52 24.99 -32.62
N GLY A 867 -41.75 24.17 -33.33
CA GLY A 867 -40.28 24.28 -33.42
C GLY A 867 -39.51 23.36 -32.47
N ASP A 868 -40.15 22.83 -31.47
CA ASP A 868 -39.51 21.84 -30.59
C ASP A 868 -39.38 20.48 -31.25
N PRO A 869 -38.29 19.71 -31.00
CA PRO A 869 -38.19 18.35 -31.44
C PRO A 869 -39.21 17.46 -30.68
N SER A 870 -39.77 16.45 -31.29
CA SER A 870 -40.62 15.47 -30.60
C SER A 870 -39.81 14.56 -29.67
N ASN A 871 -38.57 14.29 -30.02
CA ASN A 871 -37.63 13.51 -29.23
C ASN A 871 -36.20 13.86 -29.62
N ASN A 872 -35.25 13.48 -28.78
CA ASN A 872 -33.83 13.65 -29.02
C ASN A 872 -33.01 12.51 -28.40
N TRP A 873 -31.99 12.05 -29.12
CA TRP A 873 -31.01 11.11 -28.61
C TRP A 873 -29.80 11.88 -28.07
N GLU A 874 -29.42 11.54 -26.86
CA GLU A 874 -28.22 12.09 -26.22
C GLU A 874 -27.21 10.98 -26.00
N PHE A 875 -25.98 11.24 -26.40
CA PHE A 875 -24.89 10.28 -26.30
C PHE A 875 -23.64 10.97 -25.76
N SER A 876 -22.93 10.27 -24.87
CA SER A 876 -21.66 10.73 -24.31
C SER A 876 -20.75 9.58 -23.91
N ILE A 877 -19.47 9.63 -24.30
CA ILE A 877 -18.41 8.71 -23.91
C ILE A 877 -17.27 9.50 -23.32
N GLY A 878 -16.74 9.06 -22.15
CA GLY A 878 -15.50 9.56 -21.57
C GLY A 878 -15.52 11.01 -21.14
N THR A 879 -16.65 11.71 -21.25
CA THR A 879 -16.80 13.06 -20.73
C THR A 879 -17.15 13.01 -19.27
N PHE A 880 -16.35 13.66 -18.44
CA PHE A 880 -16.66 13.85 -17.02
C PHE A 880 -17.79 14.89 -16.89
N PHE A 881 -18.78 14.56 -16.08
CA PHE A 881 -19.97 15.36 -15.84
C PHE A 881 -19.71 16.48 -14.86
#